data_81e2808aed91ea7e8fb4a0a3e079f50a
#
_entry.id   81e2808aed91ea7e8fb4a0a3e079f50a
#
_cell.length_a   1.000
_cell.length_b   1.000
_cell.length_c   1.000
_cell.angle_alpha   90.00
_cell.angle_beta   90.00
_cell.angle_gamma   90.00
#
_symmetry.space_group_name_H-M   'P 1'
#
loop_
_entity.id
_entity.type
_entity.pdbx_description
1 polymer ?
#
loop_
_entity_poly.entity_id
_entity_poly.type
_entity_poly.pdbx_seq_one_letter_code
_entity_poly.pdbx_strand_id
1 'polypeptide(L)'
;MAARVLVIGSGGREHALAWKLAQSNHVKQVLVAPGNAGTACNLKISNSAVSVSDHTALAQFCKDEKIDLVVVGPEAPLAAGIVGDLTAVGVRCFGPTAKAAQLEASKKFAKEFMDRHGIPTARWRAFIRSEDACNFIMSADFPALVVKASGLAAGKGVIVAKSREEACKAVREIMQDKAFGAAGETVVIEELLEGEEVSCLCFTDGRTMAPMPPAQDHKRLLEGDQGPNTGGMGAYCPAPQVPKGLLVTIEQNILQKTVDGMREEATPYVGVLYAGIMLTKDGPKVLEFNCRFGDPECQVILPLLQSDLYEVIQSTLDGHLLTSLPVWLENRTAITVVMASKGYPGDYAKGVEITGFQEAQALGLQVFQAGTALKGGRVVTNGGRVLTVTAIREDLISAQQEVSKGLAAIRFEGAVYRKDIGSQAIAFLRQPRGITYKDSGVDITAGNKLIENIRDLAKKTSRPGCAVDLGGFAGLCDVKAAGFKDPLLVSGTDGVGTKLKVAQQCNQHDTIGQDLVAMCVNDILAQGAEPLFFLDYFSCGKLDLVTAESVIAGIAKACKKAGCALLGGETAEMPDMYPPGEYDLAGFAVGAVERDKQLPRLGSIMEGDVVIGVASSGLHSNGFSLVRKIVEKSTLSFSSPAPAGCGAHTLGDLLLTPTRIYSRTLLPVLRSGHVKAFAHITGGGLLENIPRVLPPGLGVHLDAKNWRIPGVFSWLQREGHVSEEEMARTFNCGIGAVLVVSEKQQKVVLCELEKQQEEAWVIGMVVTSPEGSPRVTVKHLIETMQMNHTVVGNGILVENGTLKPDKARVAVLISGTGSNLQALIDSTQELSSSARIVVVISNKAAVAGLEKAQRAGIPTRVISHKSYKTRELFDDAIDQILQEFSVDLVCLAGFMRILSSQFVKKWNGKMLNIHPSLLPSFKGSNAHEQALAAGVTVTGCTVHFVAEDVDAGQIILQEAVHVERGDTVATLSERVKLAEHKIFPTALQLVASQTVQLGENGKICWKEEQAC
;
A
#
# COMPACT_ATOMS: atom_id res chain seq x y z
N MET A 1 6.32 -33.24 1.58
CA MET A 1 6.37 -34.25 2.68
C MET A 1 6.16 -33.50 4.00
N ALA A 2 5.46 -34.07 4.99
CA ALA A 2 5.23 -33.40 6.25
C ALA A 2 6.53 -33.28 7.06
N ALA A 3 6.81 -32.08 7.60
CA ALA A 3 8.09 -31.71 8.21
C ALA A 3 8.34 -32.33 9.59
N ARG A 4 9.60 -32.49 9.94
CA ARG A 4 10.07 -32.75 11.32
C ARG A 4 10.69 -31.47 11.89
N VAL A 5 10.20 -31.06 13.06
CA VAL A 5 10.60 -29.80 13.71
C VAL A 5 11.32 -30.13 15.02
N LEU A 6 12.41 -29.44 15.31
CA LEU A 6 13.11 -29.50 16.59
C LEU A 6 12.91 -28.18 17.35
N VAL A 7 12.37 -28.25 18.57
CA VAL A 7 12.24 -27.11 19.48
C VAL A 7 13.36 -27.22 20.55
N ILE A 8 14.14 -26.14 20.67
CA ILE A 8 15.23 -26.06 21.65
C ILE A 8 14.70 -25.48 22.96
N GLY A 9 14.91 -26.20 24.05
CA GLY A 9 14.59 -25.81 25.43
C GLY A 9 13.75 -26.83 26.20
N SER A 10 13.32 -26.49 27.43
CA SER A 10 12.63 -27.42 28.34
C SER A 10 11.51 -26.77 29.16
N GLY A 11 11.23 -25.46 28.95
CA GLY A 11 10.25 -24.71 29.74
C GLY A 11 8.81 -24.84 29.26
N GLY A 12 7.93 -24.11 29.89
CA GLY A 12 6.50 -24.04 29.50
C GLY A 12 6.31 -23.37 28.12
N ARG A 13 7.15 -22.44 27.78
CA ARG A 13 7.23 -21.78 26.43
C ARG A 13 7.51 -22.84 25.35
N GLU A 14 8.53 -23.68 25.55
CA GLU A 14 8.89 -24.72 24.58
C GLU A 14 7.76 -25.77 24.46
N HIS A 15 7.10 -26.10 25.54
CA HIS A 15 5.94 -26.99 25.51
C HIS A 15 4.78 -26.35 24.73
N ALA A 16 4.50 -25.04 24.91
CA ALA A 16 3.47 -24.32 24.16
C ALA A 16 3.80 -24.22 22.67
N LEU A 17 5.08 -23.95 22.30
CA LEU A 17 5.57 -23.99 20.94
C LEU A 17 5.38 -25.37 20.28
N ALA A 18 5.81 -26.44 20.97
CA ALA A 18 5.66 -27.80 20.48
C ALA A 18 4.18 -28.19 20.31
N TRP A 19 3.34 -27.82 21.26
CA TRP A 19 1.89 -28.05 21.22
C TRP A 19 1.24 -27.35 20.00
N LYS A 20 1.60 -26.11 19.74
CA LYS A 20 1.05 -25.33 18.60
C LYS A 20 1.55 -25.86 17.27
N LEU A 21 2.84 -26.18 17.14
CA LEU A 21 3.44 -26.76 15.93
C LEU A 21 2.85 -28.15 15.61
N ALA A 22 2.56 -28.97 16.64
CA ALA A 22 1.97 -30.29 16.43
C ALA A 22 0.52 -30.26 15.88
N GLN A 23 -0.16 -29.12 15.94
CA GLN A 23 -1.49 -28.92 15.33
C GLN A 23 -1.42 -28.76 13.82
N SER A 24 -0.25 -28.39 13.28
CA SER A 24 -0.05 -28.21 11.84
C SER A 24 -0.22 -29.55 11.09
N ASN A 25 -0.92 -29.47 9.93
CA ASN A 25 -0.99 -30.59 8.98
C ASN A 25 0.33 -30.74 8.19
N HIS A 26 1.17 -29.70 8.19
CA HIS A 26 2.48 -29.70 7.55
C HIS A 26 3.57 -30.31 8.44
N VAL A 27 3.28 -30.59 9.72
CA VAL A 27 4.23 -31.14 10.68
C VAL A 27 3.89 -32.61 11.01
N LYS A 28 4.82 -33.49 10.75
CA LYS A 28 4.73 -34.92 11.07
C LYS A 28 5.13 -35.19 12.51
N GLN A 29 6.17 -34.55 13.01
CA GLN A 29 6.73 -34.79 14.34
C GLN A 29 7.42 -33.53 14.86
N VAL A 30 7.29 -33.27 16.15
CA VAL A 30 8.01 -32.25 16.91
C VAL A 30 8.89 -32.92 17.94
N LEU A 31 10.20 -32.69 17.81
CA LEU A 31 11.19 -33.10 18.83
C LEU A 31 11.46 -31.92 19.75
N VAL A 32 11.66 -32.13 21.03
CA VAL A 32 12.01 -31.08 22.01
C VAL A 32 13.31 -31.46 22.73
N ALA A 33 14.30 -30.58 22.70
CA ALA A 33 15.61 -30.84 23.26
C ALA A 33 16.00 -29.81 24.34
N PRO A 34 16.19 -30.24 25.58
CA PRO A 34 16.02 -31.58 26.12
C PRO A 34 14.57 -31.97 26.46
N GLY A 35 13.60 -30.97 26.43
CA GLY A 35 12.20 -31.17 26.77
C GLY A 35 11.92 -31.38 28.28
N ASN A 36 10.68 -31.76 28.59
CA ASN A 36 10.20 -32.03 29.96
C ASN A 36 9.23 -33.20 29.95
N ALA A 37 8.56 -33.49 31.08
CA ALA A 37 7.62 -34.59 31.15
C ALA A 37 6.38 -34.41 30.23
N GLY A 38 5.91 -33.16 30.03
CA GLY A 38 4.75 -32.89 29.18
C GLY A 38 5.04 -33.02 27.69
N THR A 39 6.28 -32.83 27.27
CA THR A 39 6.72 -33.02 25.90
C THR A 39 7.16 -34.45 25.56
N ALA A 40 7.19 -35.34 26.55
CA ALA A 40 7.58 -36.73 26.37
C ALA A 40 6.42 -37.67 25.99
N CYS A 41 5.17 -37.27 26.14
CA CYS A 41 4.00 -38.18 26.18
C CYS A 41 2.89 -37.83 25.19
N ASN A 42 3.21 -37.32 23.98
CA ASN A 42 2.21 -37.00 22.95
C ASN A 42 2.50 -37.74 21.64
N LEU A 43 1.48 -38.06 20.87
CA LEU A 43 1.58 -38.80 19.61
C LEU A 43 2.53 -38.14 18.57
N LYS A 44 2.53 -36.80 18.50
CA LYS A 44 3.39 -36.03 17.56
C LYS A 44 4.58 -35.35 18.25
N ILE A 45 4.63 -35.31 19.58
CA ILE A 45 5.68 -34.62 20.35
C ILE A 45 6.49 -35.63 21.14
N SER A 46 7.83 -35.54 21.07
CA SER A 46 8.73 -36.40 21.87
C SER A 46 10.01 -35.64 22.22
N ASN A 47 10.68 -36.10 23.31
CA ASN A 47 11.94 -35.48 23.74
C ASN A 47 13.14 -36.07 23.00
N SER A 48 14.20 -35.26 22.88
CA SER A 48 15.50 -35.68 22.38
C SER A 48 16.61 -35.30 23.37
N ALA A 49 17.55 -36.19 23.53
CA ALA A 49 18.68 -36.02 24.48
C ALA A 49 19.88 -35.30 23.80
N VAL A 50 19.75 -34.75 22.59
CA VAL A 50 20.84 -34.07 21.93
C VAL A 50 21.33 -32.86 22.73
N SER A 51 22.66 -32.65 22.81
CA SER A 51 23.25 -31.50 23.47
C SER A 51 22.98 -30.24 22.64
N VAL A 52 22.36 -29.25 23.26
CA VAL A 52 22.03 -27.96 22.63
C VAL A 52 23.18 -26.94 22.72
N SER A 53 24.18 -27.20 23.54
CA SER A 53 25.40 -26.36 23.68
C SER A 53 26.51 -26.74 22.71
N ASP A 54 26.48 -27.94 22.14
CA ASP A 54 27.38 -28.39 21.10
C ASP A 54 26.68 -28.27 19.73
N HIS A 55 26.89 -27.11 19.08
CA HIS A 55 26.24 -26.81 17.80
C HIS A 55 26.66 -27.73 16.67
N THR A 56 27.88 -28.33 16.76
CA THR A 56 28.35 -29.29 15.76
C THR A 56 27.61 -30.61 15.89
N ALA A 57 27.50 -31.16 17.10
CA ALA A 57 26.72 -32.36 17.39
C ALA A 57 25.23 -32.16 17.06
N LEU A 58 24.69 -30.98 17.38
CA LEU A 58 23.31 -30.63 17.06
C LEU A 58 23.06 -30.56 15.55
N ALA A 59 23.99 -29.98 14.78
CA ALA A 59 23.91 -29.93 13.32
C ALA A 59 23.94 -31.34 12.69
N GLN A 60 24.79 -32.21 13.20
CA GLN A 60 24.84 -33.60 12.76
C GLN A 60 23.55 -34.35 13.10
N PHE A 61 23.03 -34.17 14.30
CA PHE A 61 21.73 -34.73 14.71
C PHE A 61 20.59 -34.28 13.80
N CYS A 62 20.54 -32.98 13.45
CA CYS A 62 19.52 -32.45 12.54
C CYS A 62 19.56 -33.12 11.16
N LYS A 63 20.75 -33.41 10.64
CA LYS A 63 20.92 -34.11 9.36
C LYS A 63 20.49 -35.59 9.46
N ASP A 64 20.92 -36.30 10.50
CA ASP A 64 20.63 -37.72 10.70
C ASP A 64 19.11 -37.96 10.91
N GLU A 65 18.47 -37.13 11.70
CA GLU A 65 17.05 -37.19 12.01
C GLU A 65 16.18 -36.48 10.96
N LYS A 66 16.78 -35.88 9.91
CA LYS A 66 16.08 -35.14 8.85
C LYS A 66 15.15 -34.06 9.42
N ILE A 67 15.71 -33.19 10.26
CA ILE A 67 15.02 -32.05 10.80
C ILE A 67 14.91 -30.96 9.73
N ASP A 68 13.69 -30.55 9.42
CA ASP A 68 13.41 -29.52 8.41
C ASP A 68 13.47 -28.10 8.99
N LEU A 69 13.21 -27.94 10.28
CA LEU A 69 13.16 -26.66 10.98
C LEU A 69 13.58 -26.80 12.43
N VAL A 70 14.44 -25.90 12.89
CA VAL A 70 14.78 -25.72 14.30
C VAL A 70 14.12 -24.44 14.82
N VAL A 71 13.46 -24.47 15.97
CA VAL A 71 12.84 -23.32 16.66
C VAL A 71 13.53 -23.14 18.02
N VAL A 72 14.14 -21.98 18.25
CA VAL A 72 14.90 -21.72 19.48
C VAL A 72 14.01 -21.00 20.50
N GLY A 73 13.83 -21.63 21.66
CA GLY A 73 13.01 -21.05 22.74
C GLY A 73 13.81 -20.09 23.64
N PRO A 74 14.94 -20.50 24.31
CA PRO A 74 15.64 -19.65 25.26
C PRO A 74 16.67 -18.72 24.61
N GLU A 75 17.05 -17.67 25.35
CA GLU A 75 17.96 -16.60 24.94
C GLU A 75 19.44 -17.02 24.82
N ALA A 76 19.89 -17.90 25.71
CA ALA A 76 21.32 -18.24 25.78
C ALA A 76 21.86 -18.92 24.49
N PRO A 77 21.18 -19.90 23.87
CA PRO A 77 21.59 -20.44 22.57
C PRO A 77 21.55 -19.41 21.44
N LEU A 78 20.62 -18.46 21.45
CA LEU A 78 20.56 -17.37 20.45
C LEU A 78 21.78 -16.47 20.54
N ALA A 79 22.12 -16.03 21.76
CA ALA A 79 23.31 -15.22 22.01
C ALA A 79 24.61 -15.98 21.68
N ALA A 80 24.63 -17.30 21.85
CA ALA A 80 25.77 -18.17 21.49
C ALA A 80 25.93 -18.41 19.98
N GLY A 81 24.92 -18.01 19.15
CA GLY A 81 25.04 -18.05 17.68
C GLY A 81 24.47 -19.29 17.01
N ILE A 82 23.65 -20.09 17.71
CA ILE A 82 23.04 -21.34 17.19
C ILE A 82 22.39 -21.19 15.82
N VAL A 83 21.72 -20.04 15.56
CA VAL A 83 21.05 -19.78 14.28
C VAL A 83 22.05 -19.69 13.13
N GLY A 84 23.15 -18.95 13.32
CA GLY A 84 24.20 -18.82 12.31
C GLY A 84 24.90 -20.15 12.01
N ASP A 85 25.22 -20.90 13.05
CA ASP A 85 25.94 -22.17 12.93
C ASP A 85 25.10 -23.24 12.22
N LEU A 86 23.81 -23.35 12.55
CA LEU A 86 22.88 -24.28 11.88
C LEU A 86 22.61 -23.87 10.42
N THR A 87 22.40 -22.59 10.18
CA THR A 87 22.14 -22.09 8.82
C THR A 87 23.36 -22.30 7.92
N ALA A 88 24.57 -22.12 8.41
CA ALA A 88 25.80 -22.33 7.65
C ALA A 88 25.96 -23.77 7.14
N VAL A 89 25.34 -24.75 7.79
CA VAL A 89 25.34 -26.17 7.38
C VAL A 89 24.04 -26.60 6.69
N GLY A 90 23.16 -25.64 6.34
CA GLY A 90 21.95 -25.86 5.56
C GLY A 90 20.71 -26.29 6.38
N VAL A 91 20.74 -26.15 7.72
CA VAL A 91 19.57 -26.41 8.59
C VAL A 91 18.81 -25.12 8.83
N ARG A 92 17.52 -25.09 8.47
CA ARG A 92 16.66 -23.92 8.74
C ARG A 92 16.48 -23.72 10.23
N CYS A 93 16.74 -22.52 10.74
CA CYS A 93 16.66 -22.21 12.15
C CYS A 93 15.92 -20.91 12.38
N PHE A 94 14.85 -20.91 13.18
CA PHE A 94 14.04 -19.74 13.49
C PHE A 94 14.52 -19.06 14.76
N GLY A 95 14.93 -17.82 14.60
CA GLY A 95 15.44 -16.91 15.64
C GLY A 95 16.43 -15.91 15.05
N PRO A 96 16.78 -14.84 15.78
CA PRO A 96 17.76 -13.86 15.34
C PRO A 96 19.19 -14.41 15.37
N THR A 97 20.07 -13.81 14.56
CA THR A 97 21.51 -14.08 14.59
C THR A 97 22.12 -13.62 15.94
N ALA A 98 23.33 -14.10 16.29
CA ALA A 98 24.01 -13.67 17.52
C ALA A 98 24.21 -12.14 17.60
N LYS A 99 24.44 -11.49 16.45
CA LYS A 99 24.55 -10.01 16.38
C LYS A 99 23.22 -9.33 16.70
N ALA A 100 22.12 -9.80 16.11
CA ALA A 100 20.80 -9.26 16.38
C ALA A 100 20.31 -9.57 17.80
N ALA A 101 20.69 -10.72 18.37
CA ALA A 101 20.40 -11.11 19.75
C ALA A 101 21.11 -10.21 20.79
N GLN A 102 22.04 -9.34 20.40
CA GLN A 102 22.63 -8.34 21.31
C GLN A 102 21.59 -7.37 21.88
N LEU A 103 20.45 -7.16 21.26
CA LEU A 103 19.33 -6.40 21.81
C LEU A 103 18.84 -6.96 23.17
N GLU A 104 18.93 -8.28 23.40
CA GLU A 104 18.64 -8.90 24.71
C GLU A 104 19.92 -9.17 25.49
N ALA A 105 20.98 -9.65 24.83
CA ALA A 105 22.19 -10.13 25.47
C ALA A 105 23.03 -8.99 26.12
N SER A 106 22.86 -7.74 25.65
CA SER A 106 23.56 -6.57 26.20
C SER A 106 22.61 -5.39 26.41
N LYS A 107 22.27 -5.10 27.67
CA LYS A 107 21.40 -3.96 28.00
C LYS A 107 22.02 -2.62 27.60
N LYS A 108 23.35 -2.49 27.70
CA LYS A 108 24.09 -1.31 27.22
C LYS A 108 23.90 -1.16 25.71
N PHE A 109 24.10 -2.20 24.92
CA PHE A 109 23.89 -2.17 23.47
C PHE A 109 22.44 -1.79 23.12
N ALA A 110 21.46 -2.40 23.78
CA ALA A 110 20.05 -2.08 23.53
C ALA A 110 19.72 -0.60 23.80
N LYS A 111 20.26 -0.02 24.88
CA LYS A 111 20.06 1.41 25.21
C LYS A 111 20.74 2.33 24.21
N GLU A 112 21.99 2.05 23.83
CA GLU A 112 22.71 2.80 22.80
C GLU A 112 21.98 2.74 21.44
N PHE A 113 21.44 1.57 21.10
CA PHE A 113 20.63 1.38 19.90
C PHE A 113 19.33 2.21 19.93
N MET A 114 18.61 2.18 21.06
CA MET A 114 17.37 2.97 21.21
C MET A 114 17.64 4.46 21.08
N ASP A 115 18.74 4.98 21.64
CA ASP A 115 19.13 6.39 21.51
C ASP A 115 19.46 6.76 20.04
N ARG A 116 20.24 5.92 19.33
CA ARG A 116 20.61 6.17 17.93
C ARG A 116 19.39 6.24 17.00
N HIS A 117 18.37 5.40 17.26
CA HIS A 117 17.19 5.31 16.41
C HIS A 117 15.98 6.07 16.96
N GLY A 118 16.13 6.86 18.02
CA GLY A 118 15.06 7.67 18.62
C GLY A 118 13.86 6.82 19.10
N ILE A 119 14.14 5.63 19.68
CA ILE A 119 13.13 4.76 20.28
C ILE A 119 12.92 5.19 21.73
N PRO A 120 11.66 5.50 22.16
CA PRO A 120 11.42 6.00 23.52
C PRO A 120 11.83 4.99 24.61
N THR A 121 12.65 5.43 25.55
CA THR A 121 13.08 4.63 26.72
C THR A 121 13.33 5.53 27.93
N ALA A 122 13.63 4.93 29.10
CA ALA A 122 14.04 5.66 30.32
C ALA A 122 15.35 6.39 30.12
N ARG A 123 15.57 7.51 30.81
CA ARG A 123 16.89 8.14 30.91
C ARG A 123 17.88 7.15 31.55
N TRP A 124 19.09 7.07 31.02
CA TRP A 124 20.01 6.01 31.41
C TRP A 124 21.49 6.40 31.26
N ARG A 125 22.36 5.65 31.92
CA ARG A 125 23.82 5.69 31.71
C ARG A 125 24.46 4.36 32.09
N ALA A 126 25.52 3.97 31.36
CA ALA A 126 26.28 2.74 31.63
C ALA A 126 27.62 3.06 32.31
N PHE A 127 28.06 2.17 33.22
CA PHE A 127 29.29 2.31 34.00
C PHE A 127 30.03 0.99 34.09
N ILE A 128 31.40 1.07 34.05
CA ILE A 128 32.33 -0.06 34.26
C ILE A 128 33.07 0.06 35.61
N ARG A 129 32.78 1.13 36.36
CA ARG A 129 33.35 1.38 37.72
C ARG A 129 32.19 1.70 38.67
N SER A 130 32.16 0.98 39.78
CA SER A 130 31.09 1.14 40.78
C SER A 130 31.05 2.53 41.44
N GLU A 131 32.20 3.16 41.61
CA GLU A 131 32.31 4.51 42.18
C GLU A 131 31.66 5.56 41.32
N ASP A 132 31.91 5.48 39.98
CA ASP A 132 31.34 6.41 39.00
C ASP A 132 29.80 6.24 38.87
N ALA A 133 29.32 4.99 38.94
CA ALA A 133 27.90 4.68 38.97
C ALA A 133 27.22 5.24 40.24
N CYS A 134 27.84 5.06 41.42
CA CYS A 134 27.30 5.62 42.67
C CYS A 134 27.30 7.16 42.66
N ASN A 135 28.37 7.80 42.20
CA ASN A 135 28.41 9.25 42.04
C ASN A 135 27.30 9.77 41.12
N PHE A 136 27.04 9.08 40.00
CA PHE A 136 25.94 9.42 39.07
C PHE A 136 24.59 9.29 39.75
N ILE A 137 24.32 8.16 40.48
CA ILE A 137 23.05 7.93 41.18
C ILE A 137 22.77 9.07 42.17
N MET A 138 23.82 9.50 42.92
CA MET A 138 23.68 10.57 43.94
C MET A 138 23.45 11.93 43.33
N SER A 139 23.99 12.23 42.14
CA SER A 139 23.93 13.53 41.47
C SER A 139 22.87 13.67 40.37
N ALA A 140 22.22 12.58 39.96
CA ALA A 140 21.22 12.59 38.89
C ALA A 140 20.04 13.54 39.24
N ASP A 141 19.53 14.25 38.22
CA ASP A 141 18.37 15.13 38.27
C ASP A 141 17.02 14.37 38.15
N PHE A 142 17.07 13.04 38.17
CA PHE A 142 15.92 12.13 38.08
C PHE A 142 16.07 10.97 39.08
N PRO A 143 14.99 10.19 39.32
CA PRO A 143 15.04 9.01 40.20
C PRO A 143 15.84 7.87 39.53
N ALA A 144 17.17 7.91 39.62
CA ALA A 144 18.11 6.91 39.13
C ALA A 144 18.12 5.66 40.02
N LEU A 145 16.98 4.95 40.10
CA LEU A 145 16.71 3.90 41.05
C LEU A 145 16.67 2.48 40.45
N VAL A 146 16.83 2.35 39.14
CA VAL A 146 16.87 1.03 38.49
C VAL A 146 18.31 0.70 38.11
N VAL A 147 18.83 -0.39 38.68
CA VAL A 147 20.20 -0.88 38.46
C VAL A 147 20.11 -2.23 37.71
N LYS A 148 20.71 -2.30 36.53
CA LYS A 148 20.68 -3.49 35.66
C LYS A 148 22.12 -3.98 35.39
N ALA A 149 22.39 -5.27 35.60
CA ALA A 149 23.55 -5.93 34.99
C ALA A 149 23.41 -5.93 33.48
N SER A 150 24.44 -5.55 32.71
CA SER A 150 24.34 -5.39 31.25
C SER A 150 24.22 -6.72 30.54
N GLY A 151 24.86 -7.78 31.00
CA GLY A 151 24.81 -9.11 30.38
C GLY A 151 23.59 -9.97 30.80
N LEU A 152 23.51 -11.17 30.23
CA LEU A 152 22.46 -12.15 30.57
C LEU A 152 22.61 -12.63 32.03
N ALA A 153 21.57 -12.42 32.84
CA ALA A 153 21.55 -12.76 34.25
C ALA A 153 20.31 -13.59 34.66
N ALA A 154 19.76 -14.38 33.72
CA ALA A 154 18.61 -15.28 33.93
C ALA A 154 17.41 -14.60 34.63
N GLY A 155 17.11 -13.36 34.26
CA GLY A 155 16.00 -12.58 34.81
C GLY A 155 16.22 -11.99 36.20
N LYS A 156 17.40 -12.18 36.80
CA LYS A 156 17.74 -11.71 38.16
C LYS A 156 18.61 -10.46 38.19
N GLY A 157 19.10 -9.99 37.04
CA GLY A 157 20.06 -8.89 36.92
C GLY A 157 19.46 -7.48 37.02
N VAL A 158 18.17 -7.31 37.40
CA VAL A 158 17.47 -6.04 37.54
C VAL A 158 17.08 -5.81 38.99
N ILE A 159 17.57 -4.73 39.59
CA ILE A 159 17.24 -4.33 40.97
C ILE A 159 16.56 -2.96 40.92
N VAL A 160 15.35 -2.89 41.41
CA VAL A 160 14.59 -1.63 41.57
C VAL A 160 14.73 -1.22 43.04
N ALA A 161 15.53 -0.17 43.29
CA ALA A 161 15.83 0.35 44.59
C ALA A 161 14.76 1.32 45.11
N LYS A 162 14.58 1.39 46.43
CA LYS A 162 13.64 2.32 47.07
C LYS A 162 14.28 3.68 47.37
N SER A 163 15.62 3.72 47.41
CA SER A 163 16.40 4.93 47.63
C SER A 163 17.71 4.91 46.84
N ARG A 164 18.37 6.05 46.73
CA ARG A 164 19.70 6.20 46.08
C ARG A 164 20.78 5.38 46.75
N GLU A 165 20.72 5.25 48.11
CA GLU A 165 21.63 4.46 48.91
C GLU A 165 21.49 2.97 48.60
N GLU A 166 20.23 2.51 48.48
CA GLU A 166 19.91 1.12 48.09
C GLU A 166 20.40 0.84 46.66
N ALA A 167 20.20 1.79 45.74
CA ALA A 167 20.71 1.69 44.38
C ALA A 167 22.26 1.59 44.36
N CYS A 168 22.97 2.39 45.15
CA CYS A 168 24.42 2.29 45.29
C CYS A 168 24.87 0.95 45.91
N LYS A 169 24.08 0.37 46.83
CA LYS A 169 24.31 -0.95 47.36
C LYS A 169 24.18 -2.01 46.28
N ALA A 170 23.11 -1.94 45.50
CA ALA A 170 22.86 -2.84 44.33
C ALA A 170 24.01 -2.79 43.32
N VAL A 171 24.55 -1.60 43.01
CA VAL A 171 25.73 -1.44 42.15
C VAL A 171 26.93 -2.24 42.69
N ARG A 172 27.23 -2.14 44.04
CA ARG A 172 28.35 -2.85 44.65
C ARG A 172 28.12 -4.37 44.60
N GLU A 173 26.93 -4.86 44.95
CA GLU A 173 26.54 -6.29 44.87
C GLU A 173 26.77 -6.85 43.46
N ILE A 174 26.39 -6.11 42.43
CA ILE A 174 26.54 -6.55 41.03
C ILE A 174 28.01 -6.53 40.61
N MET A 175 28.74 -5.44 40.86
CA MET A 175 30.05 -5.19 40.26
C MET A 175 31.23 -5.68 41.15
N GLN A 176 31.14 -5.52 42.49
CA GLN A 176 32.21 -5.84 43.39
C GLN A 176 32.10 -7.27 43.92
N ASP A 177 30.90 -7.68 44.34
CA ASP A 177 30.67 -9.02 44.86
C ASP A 177 30.47 -10.05 43.72
N LYS A 178 30.50 -9.58 42.45
CA LYS A 178 30.37 -10.41 41.24
C LYS A 178 29.15 -11.36 41.26
N ALA A 179 28.04 -10.90 41.84
CA ALA A 179 26.81 -11.71 41.98
C ALA A 179 26.32 -12.32 40.64
N PHE A 180 26.67 -11.74 39.51
CA PHE A 180 26.32 -12.20 38.18
C PHE A 180 27.52 -12.48 37.26
N GLY A 181 28.72 -12.69 37.82
CA GLY A 181 29.94 -12.97 37.05
C GLY A 181 30.24 -11.93 35.97
N ALA A 182 30.60 -12.35 34.77
CA ALA A 182 30.90 -11.46 33.64
C ALA A 182 29.71 -10.53 33.22
N ALA A 183 28.47 -10.94 33.47
CA ALA A 183 27.28 -10.14 33.14
C ALA A 183 27.20 -8.83 33.95
N GLY A 184 27.86 -8.80 35.15
CA GLY A 184 27.91 -7.64 36.06
C GLY A 184 29.12 -6.73 35.89
N GLU A 185 30.02 -6.96 34.92
CA GLU A 185 31.18 -6.08 34.66
C GLU A 185 30.77 -4.68 34.23
N THR A 186 29.62 -4.55 33.57
CA THR A 186 28.99 -3.27 33.21
C THR A 186 27.63 -3.19 33.87
N VAL A 187 27.29 -2.08 34.52
CA VAL A 187 25.95 -1.78 35.01
C VAL A 187 25.34 -0.65 34.21
N VAL A 188 24.00 -0.74 34.01
CA VAL A 188 23.17 0.30 33.42
C VAL A 188 22.30 0.87 34.54
N ILE A 189 22.40 2.18 34.77
CA ILE A 189 21.57 2.91 35.73
C ILE A 189 20.46 3.59 34.92
N GLU A 190 19.20 3.38 35.33
CA GLU A 190 18.05 3.93 34.64
C GLU A 190 17.13 4.71 35.58
N GLU A 191 16.39 5.61 34.98
CA GLU A 191 15.25 6.29 35.60
C GLU A 191 14.18 5.28 36.01
N LEU A 192 13.64 5.43 37.21
CA LEU A 192 12.45 4.68 37.59
C LEU A 192 11.22 5.25 36.90
N LEU A 193 10.69 4.52 35.95
CA LEU A 193 9.44 4.86 35.27
C LEU A 193 8.22 4.45 36.08
N GLU A 194 7.17 5.27 36.06
CA GLU A 194 5.89 4.98 36.69
C GLU A 194 4.82 4.70 35.60
N GLY A 195 4.04 3.65 35.81
CA GLY A 195 3.01 3.21 34.86
C GLY A 195 2.67 1.73 34.96
N GLU A 196 2.00 1.21 33.95
CA GLU A 196 1.70 -0.22 33.82
C GLU A 196 2.66 -0.87 32.79
N GLU A 197 3.24 -2.01 33.18
CA GLU A 197 4.11 -2.78 32.27
C GLU A 197 3.27 -3.69 31.37
N VAL A 198 3.55 -3.69 30.07
CA VAL A 198 2.89 -4.57 29.08
C VAL A 198 3.94 -5.17 28.15
N SER A 199 3.61 -6.34 27.59
CA SER A 199 4.46 -7.10 26.68
C SER A 199 3.89 -6.99 25.25
N CYS A 200 4.63 -6.33 24.33
CA CYS A 200 4.28 -6.21 22.92
C CYS A 200 5.27 -7.00 22.07
N LEU A 201 4.76 -8.03 21.39
CA LEU A 201 5.55 -8.93 20.58
C LEU A 201 5.17 -8.80 19.10
N CYS A 202 6.11 -9.12 18.21
CA CYS A 202 5.82 -9.26 16.78
C CYS A 202 6.68 -10.35 16.14
N PHE A 203 6.18 -10.96 15.07
CA PHE A 203 7.03 -11.64 14.08
C PHE A 203 7.68 -10.60 13.18
N THR A 204 8.90 -10.86 12.72
CA THR A 204 9.55 -10.01 11.73
C THR A 204 10.50 -10.80 10.84
N ASP A 205 10.47 -10.50 9.55
CA ASP A 205 11.35 -11.04 8.50
C ASP A 205 12.56 -10.14 8.20
N GLY A 206 12.82 -9.14 9.06
CA GLY A 206 13.87 -8.13 8.89
C GLY A 206 13.46 -6.91 8.07
N ARG A 207 12.23 -6.85 7.59
CA ARG A 207 11.62 -5.71 6.88
C ARG A 207 10.23 -5.39 7.39
N THR A 208 9.37 -6.40 7.38
CA THR A 208 7.99 -6.32 7.82
C THR A 208 7.90 -6.75 9.28
N MET A 209 7.08 -6.06 10.04
CA MET A 209 6.68 -6.43 11.39
C MET A 209 5.20 -6.85 11.37
N ALA A 210 4.88 -8.01 11.95
CA ALA A 210 3.52 -8.50 12.14
C ALA A 210 3.22 -8.61 13.64
N PRO A 211 2.39 -7.72 14.21
CA PRO A 211 2.18 -7.65 15.66
C PRO A 211 1.38 -8.84 16.18
N MET A 212 1.64 -9.18 17.42
CA MET A 212 0.85 -10.12 18.22
C MET A 212 -0.07 -9.34 19.17
N PRO A 213 -1.20 -9.91 19.62
CA PRO A 213 -2.01 -9.27 20.63
C PRO A 213 -1.17 -8.97 21.90
N PRO A 214 -1.24 -7.74 22.45
CA PRO A 214 -0.44 -7.36 23.62
C PRO A 214 -0.80 -8.23 24.84
N ALA A 215 0.21 -8.63 25.60
CA ALA A 215 0.05 -9.42 26.81
C ALA A 215 0.52 -8.65 28.05
N GLN A 216 0.13 -9.10 29.23
CA GLN A 216 0.71 -8.59 30.48
C GLN A 216 1.19 -9.76 31.33
N ASP A 217 2.44 -9.71 31.75
CA ASP A 217 3.10 -10.63 32.68
C ASP A 217 3.02 -10.09 34.11
N HIS A 218 3.04 -11.00 35.10
CA HIS A 218 3.07 -10.69 36.52
C HIS A 218 4.35 -11.23 37.13
N LYS A 219 5.35 -10.39 37.33
CA LYS A 219 6.72 -10.76 37.72
C LYS A 219 6.88 -11.04 39.23
N ARG A 220 6.01 -10.52 40.10
CA ARG A 220 6.09 -10.71 41.54
C ARG A 220 5.51 -12.06 41.97
N LEU A 221 6.17 -12.70 42.97
CA LEU A 221 5.80 -14.02 43.43
C LEU A 221 4.42 -14.11 44.10
N LEU A 222 4.05 -13.11 44.89
CA LEU A 222 2.86 -13.11 45.73
C LEU A 222 1.74 -12.21 45.17
N GLU A 223 0.52 -12.48 45.65
CA GLU A 223 -0.65 -11.67 45.33
C GLU A 223 -0.43 -10.18 45.67
N GLY A 224 -1.10 -9.28 44.92
CA GLY A 224 -0.98 -7.83 45.10
C GLY A 224 0.40 -7.30 44.70
N ASP A 225 1.11 -7.96 43.78
CA ASP A 225 2.45 -7.64 43.30
C ASP A 225 3.48 -7.48 44.42
N GLN A 226 3.42 -8.39 45.40
CA GLN A 226 4.33 -8.47 46.56
C GLN A 226 5.38 -9.58 46.38
N GLY A 227 6.41 -9.55 47.25
CA GLY A 227 7.47 -10.53 47.24
C GLY A 227 8.56 -10.29 46.23
N PRO A 228 9.49 -11.23 46.02
CA PRO A 228 10.61 -11.10 45.09
C PRO A 228 10.18 -11.16 43.63
N ASN A 229 11.00 -10.57 42.75
CA ASN A 229 10.87 -10.74 41.31
C ASN A 229 11.13 -12.19 40.91
N THR A 230 10.41 -12.65 39.89
CA THR A 230 10.50 -14.02 39.33
C THR A 230 10.64 -13.94 37.82
N GLY A 231 10.64 -15.07 37.14
CA GLY A 231 10.55 -15.12 35.66
C GLY A 231 9.10 -15.02 35.12
N GLY A 232 8.14 -14.54 35.93
CA GLY A 232 6.72 -14.47 35.63
C GLY A 232 5.90 -15.56 36.37
N MET A 233 4.83 -15.14 37.04
CA MET A 233 3.90 -15.98 37.79
C MET A 233 2.56 -16.19 37.09
N GLY A 234 2.38 -15.57 35.93
CA GLY A 234 1.19 -15.70 35.09
C GLY A 234 1.07 -14.54 34.15
N ALA A 235 0.27 -14.71 33.11
CA ALA A 235 0.02 -13.69 32.10
C ALA A 235 -1.42 -13.78 31.58
N TYR A 236 -1.87 -12.72 30.90
CA TYR A 236 -3.12 -12.74 30.16
C TYR A 236 -2.94 -11.98 28.82
N CYS A 237 -3.80 -12.29 27.86
CA CYS A 237 -3.79 -11.72 26.51
C CYS A 237 -5.22 -11.76 25.93
N PRO A 238 -5.67 -10.67 25.21
CA PRO A 238 -5.01 -9.39 25.08
C PRO A 238 -5.07 -8.53 26.35
N ALA A 239 -4.13 -7.59 26.50
CA ALA A 239 -4.10 -6.62 27.59
C ALA A 239 -5.03 -5.44 27.26
N PRO A 240 -6.12 -5.21 28.03
CA PRO A 240 -7.12 -4.17 27.73
C PRO A 240 -6.59 -2.75 27.94
N GLN A 241 -5.46 -2.59 28.63
CA GLN A 241 -4.77 -1.31 28.84
C GLN A 241 -4.11 -0.78 27.57
N VAL A 242 -3.99 -1.60 26.52
CA VAL A 242 -3.44 -1.23 25.22
C VAL A 242 -4.56 -1.18 24.18
N PRO A 243 -5.31 -0.08 24.07
CA PRO A 243 -6.32 0.09 23.05
C PRO A 243 -5.69 0.17 21.65
N LYS A 244 -6.46 -0.12 20.60
CA LYS A 244 -5.97 -0.20 19.21
C LYS A 244 -5.12 1.01 18.78
N GLY A 245 -5.51 2.24 19.13
CA GLY A 245 -4.75 3.45 18.78
C GLY A 245 -3.36 3.52 19.43
N LEU A 246 -3.25 3.10 20.72
CA LEU A 246 -1.98 3.03 21.41
C LEU A 246 -1.11 1.90 20.84
N LEU A 247 -1.72 0.76 20.48
CA LEU A 247 -1.01 -0.35 19.85
C LEU A 247 -0.36 0.08 18.52
N VAL A 248 -1.08 0.79 17.66
CA VAL A 248 -0.52 1.35 16.41
C VAL A 248 0.68 2.29 16.69
N THR A 249 0.60 3.11 17.75
CA THR A 249 1.72 3.98 18.15
C THR A 249 2.94 3.16 18.57
N ILE A 250 2.75 2.07 19.33
CA ILE A 250 3.81 1.14 19.74
C ILE A 250 4.40 0.43 18.52
N GLU A 251 3.56 -0.05 17.63
CA GLU A 251 3.95 -0.71 16.40
C GLU A 251 4.85 0.17 15.53
N GLN A 252 4.44 1.40 15.27
CA GLN A 252 5.17 2.33 14.40
C GLN A 252 6.42 2.91 15.07
N ASN A 253 6.31 3.38 16.32
CA ASN A 253 7.37 4.15 16.97
C ASN A 253 8.37 3.31 17.76
N ILE A 254 8.06 2.03 18.01
CA ILE A 254 8.93 1.12 18.76
C ILE A 254 9.27 -0.10 17.91
N LEU A 255 8.30 -0.96 17.57
CA LEU A 255 8.57 -2.25 16.93
C LEU A 255 9.12 -2.08 15.50
N GLN A 256 8.45 -1.34 14.64
CA GLN A 256 8.91 -1.14 13.25
C GLN A 256 10.22 -0.35 13.22
N LYS A 257 10.37 0.70 14.04
CA LYS A 257 11.65 1.42 14.16
C LYS A 257 12.82 0.53 14.60
N THR A 258 12.56 -0.44 15.49
CA THR A 258 13.59 -1.41 15.90
C THR A 258 13.99 -2.30 14.72
N VAL A 259 13.04 -2.81 13.96
CA VAL A 259 13.30 -3.65 12.76
C VAL A 259 14.07 -2.85 11.70
N ASP A 260 13.65 -1.61 11.44
CA ASP A 260 14.29 -0.74 10.45
C ASP A 260 15.73 -0.36 10.89
N GLY A 261 15.92 0.03 12.14
CA GLY A 261 17.24 0.37 12.68
C GLY A 261 18.22 -0.81 12.65
N MET A 262 17.75 -2.02 12.96
CA MET A 262 18.58 -3.24 12.86
C MET A 262 18.99 -3.52 11.40
N ARG A 263 18.11 -3.25 10.45
CA ARG A 263 18.42 -3.38 9.02
C ARG A 263 19.42 -2.31 8.55
N GLU A 264 19.26 -1.07 9.00
CA GLU A 264 20.18 0.04 8.72
C GLU A 264 21.59 -0.22 9.25
N GLU A 265 21.71 -0.86 10.42
CA GLU A 265 23.01 -1.29 11.00
C GLU A 265 23.55 -2.60 10.37
N ALA A 266 23.00 -3.04 9.23
CA ALA A 266 23.38 -4.27 8.52
C ALA A 266 23.29 -5.55 9.36
N THR A 267 22.37 -5.58 10.33
CA THR A 267 22.08 -6.71 11.22
C THR A 267 20.56 -7.00 11.22
N PRO A 268 19.95 -7.38 10.06
CA PRO A 268 18.52 -7.57 9.96
C PRO A 268 18.02 -8.57 11.01
N TYR A 269 16.91 -8.24 11.65
CA TYR A 269 16.33 -9.04 12.72
C TYR A 269 15.23 -9.94 12.15
N VAL A 270 15.46 -11.26 12.16
CA VAL A 270 14.47 -12.27 11.75
C VAL A 270 14.07 -13.14 12.93
N GLY A 271 12.77 -13.25 13.21
CA GLY A 271 12.26 -14.04 14.31
C GLY A 271 11.17 -13.36 15.12
N VAL A 272 11.16 -13.53 16.44
CA VAL A 272 10.25 -12.84 17.35
C VAL A 272 10.99 -11.73 18.09
N LEU A 273 10.51 -10.51 17.91
CA LEU A 273 10.94 -9.36 18.70
C LEU A 273 9.91 -9.10 19.81
N TYR A 274 10.37 -9.01 21.05
CA TYR A 274 9.54 -8.70 22.19
C TYR A 274 10.04 -7.42 22.86
N ALA A 275 9.18 -6.40 22.97
CA ALA A 275 9.40 -5.17 23.71
C ALA A 275 8.61 -5.22 25.04
N GLY A 276 9.31 -5.15 26.17
CA GLY A 276 8.72 -4.84 27.49
C GLY A 276 8.53 -3.33 27.57
N ILE A 277 7.29 -2.87 27.72
CA ILE A 277 6.91 -1.45 27.60
C ILE A 277 6.25 -0.97 28.88
N MET A 278 6.68 0.17 29.40
CA MET A 278 6.00 0.92 30.45
C MET A 278 5.04 1.93 29.82
N LEU A 279 3.75 1.83 30.11
CA LEU A 279 2.73 2.81 29.72
C LEU A 279 2.78 3.99 30.70
N THR A 280 3.59 5.01 30.39
CA THR A 280 3.73 6.20 31.22
C THR A 280 2.74 7.29 30.80
N LYS A 281 2.56 8.32 31.64
CA LYS A 281 1.77 9.51 31.30
C LYS A 281 2.28 10.27 30.05
N ASP A 282 3.57 10.15 29.77
CA ASP A 282 4.23 10.79 28.63
C ASP A 282 4.27 9.87 27.38
N GLY A 283 3.55 8.75 27.41
CA GLY A 283 3.50 7.76 26.34
C GLY A 283 4.27 6.47 26.64
N PRO A 284 4.28 5.51 25.69
CA PRO A 284 4.94 4.21 25.87
C PRO A 284 6.47 4.35 25.82
N LYS A 285 7.18 3.76 26.81
CA LYS A 285 8.64 3.71 26.87
C LYS A 285 9.15 2.28 27.02
N VAL A 286 10.17 1.91 26.25
CA VAL A 286 10.77 0.57 26.28
C VAL A 286 11.59 0.39 27.56
N LEU A 287 11.31 -0.67 28.30
CA LEU A 287 12.08 -1.13 29.45
C LEU A 287 13.24 -2.03 29.03
N GLU A 288 12.96 -3.00 28.16
CA GLU A 288 13.92 -3.96 27.61
C GLU A 288 13.39 -4.59 26.32
N PHE A 289 14.29 -5.12 25.51
CA PHE A 289 13.96 -6.05 24.43
C PHE A 289 14.32 -7.48 24.83
N ASN A 290 13.50 -8.42 24.35
CA ASN A 290 13.81 -9.85 24.34
C ASN A 290 13.77 -10.36 22.90
N CYS A 291 14.67 -11.28 22.56
CA CYS A 291 14.89 -11.74 21.19
C CYS A 291 14.22 -13.09 20.90
N ARG A 292 13.12 -13.34 21.54
CA ARG A 292 12.40 -14.62 21.55
C ARG A 292 10.98 -14.46 22.09
N PHE A 293 10.20 -15.54 22.05
CA PHE A 293 8.93 -15.56 22.80
C PHE A 293 9.15 -15.39 24.31
N GLY A 294 8.23 -14.71 24.96
CA GLY A 294 8.18 -14.59 26.42
C GLY A 294 7.76 -15.90 27.11
N ASP A 295 8.00 -16.00 28.40
CA ASP A 295 7.58 -17.10 29.25
C ASP A 295 7.16 -16.53 30.62
N PRO A 296 5.83 -16.35 30.89
CA PRO A 296 4.72 -17.17 30.37
C PRO A 296 3.86 -16.55 29.24
N GLU A 297 4.24 -15.46 28.58
CA GLU A 297 3.42 -14.79 27.55
C GLU A 297 3.09 -15.72 26.36
N CYS A 298 4.04 -16.57 25.98
CA CYS A 298 3.86 -17.57 24.92
C CYS A 298 2.64 -18.47 25.16
N GLN A 299 2.40 -18.83 26.42
CA GLN A 299 1.31 -19.72 26.85
C GLN A 299 -0.08 -19.08 26.80
N VAL A 300 -0.17 -17.77 26.61
CA VAL A 300 -1.44 -17.04 26.35
C VAL A 300 -1.55 -16.53 24.92
N ILE A 301 -0.45 -16.24 24.26
CA ILE A 301 -0.44 -15.69 22.87
C ILE A 301 -0.69 -16.82 21.86
N LEU A 302 0.07 -17.92 21.90
CA LEU A 302 -0.04 -19.00 20.91
C LEU A 302 -1.41 -19.68 20.86
N PRO A 303 -2.14 -19.89 21.99
CA PRO A 303 -3.50 -20.40 21.94
C PRO A 303 -4.49 -19.48 21.19
N LEU A 304 -4.22 -18.19 21.10
CA LEU A 304 -5.04 -17.22 20.35
C LEU A 304 -4.65 -17.10 18.87
N LEU A 305 -3.55 -17.71 18.45
CA LEU A 305 -3.15 -17.74 17.05
C LEU A 305 -4.08 -18.67 16.25
N GLN A 306 -4.82 -18.12 15.28
CA GLN A 306 -5.67 -18.88 14.37
C GLN A 306 -4.86 -19.50 13.23
N SER A 307 -3.89 -18.75 12.69
CA SER A 307 -3.01 -19.23 11.62
C SER A 307 -2.15 -20.42 12.04
N ASP A 308 -1.72 -21.23 11.10
CA ASP A 308 -0.76 -22.32 11.31
C ASP A 308 0.61 -21.75 11.68
N LEU A 309 1.12 -22.04 12.89
CA LEU A 309 2.40 -21.51 13.37
C LEU A 309 3.58 -21.94 12.47
N TYR A 310 3.55 -23.15 11.89
CA TYR A 310 4.59 -23.61 11.00
C TYR A 310 4.66 -22.75 9.73
N GLU A 311 3.50 -22.44 9.13
CA GLU A 311 3.42 -21.57 7.96
C GLU A 311 3.86 -20.12 8.25
N VAL A 312 3.46 -19.58 9.41
CA VAL A 312 3.92 -18.23 9.85
C VAL A 312 5.44 -18.20 10.00
N ILE A 313 6.04 -19.22 10.59
CA ILE A 313 7.50 -19.32 10.73
C ILE A 313 8.18 -19.43 9.37
N GLN A 314 7.65 -20.25 8.45
CA GLN A 314 8.21 -20.37 7.10
C GLN A 314 8.13 -19.04 6.35
N SER A 315 6.97 -18.36 6.37
CA SER A 315 6.80 -17.04 5.73
C SER A 315 7.76 -15.98 6.31
N THR A 316 8.01 -16.06 7.61
CA THR A 316 8.99 -15.17 8.28
C THR A 316 10.42 -15.43 7.79
N LEU A 317 10.83 -16.69 7.69
CA LEU A 317 12.17 -17.07 7.22
C LEU A 317 12.39 -16.81 5.73
N ASP A 318 11.33 -16.88 4.93
CA ASP A 318 11.37 -16.67 3.47
C ASP A 318 11.19 -15.20 3.05
N GLY A 319 10.98 -14.27 4.00
CA GLY A 319 10.79 -12.84 3.72
C GLY A 319 9.42 -12.52 3.08
N HIS A 320 8.41 -13.34 3.33
CA HIS A 320 7.06 -13.22 2.76
C HIS A 320 6.01 -12.81 3.79
N LEU A 321 6.41 -12.28 4.94
CA LEU A 321 5.51 -11.96 6.04
C LEU A 321 4.44 -10.92 5.65
N LEU A 322 4.78 -9.96 4.78
CA LEU A 322 3.83 -8.95 4.29
C LEU A 322 2.63 -9.55 3.56
N THR A 323 2.82 -10.65 2.83
CA THR A 323 1.76 -11.31 2.04
C THR A 323 1.07 -12.43 2.79
N SER A 324 1.53 -12.77 3.99
CA SER A 324 1.04 -13.87 4.83
C SER A 324 1.01 -13.46 6.31
N LEU A 325 0.26 -12.40 6.61
CA LEU A 325 0.12 -11.91 7.97
C LEU A 325 -0.62 -12.93 8.86
N PRO A 326 -0.14 -13.16 10.10
CA PRO A 326 -0.82 -14.07 11.03
C PRO A 326 -2.19 -13.53 11.45
N VAL A 327 -3.19 -14.42 11.49
CA VAL A 327 -4.56 -14.14 11.91
C VAL A 327 -4.74 -14.62 13.34
N TRP A 328 -5.39 -13.80 14.15
CA TRP A 328 -5.65 -14.07 15.57
C TRP A 328 -7.15 -14.29 15.81
N LEU A 329 -7.48 -15.11 16.83
CA LEU A 329 -8.87 -15.35 17.23
C LEU A 329 -9.49 -14.05 17.75
N GLU A 330 -10.54 -13.60 17.09
CA GLU A 330 -11.33 -12.44 17.55
C GLU A 330 -12.22 -12.82 18.74
N ASN A 331 -12.48 -11.87 19.65
CA ASN A 331 -13.34 -12.03 20.80
C ASN A 331 -12.98 -13.24 21.69
N ARG A 332 -11.68 -13.49 21.86
CA ARG A 332 -11.14 -14.51 22.75
C ARG A 332 -10.06 -13.92 23.63
N THR A 333 -10.04 -14.39 24.87
CA THR A 333 -9.05 -14.00 25.89
C THR A 333 -8.44 -15.25 26.49
N ALA A 334 -7.12 -15.21 26.72
CA ALA A 334 -6.38 -16.28 27.39
C ALA A 334 -5.78 -15.78 28.72
N ILE A 335 -5.87 -16.59 29.78
CA ILE A 335 -5.16 -16.40 31.04
C ILE A 335 -4.34 -17.65 31.31
N THR A 336 -3.10 -17.47 31.77
CA THR A 336 -2.23 -18.54 32.27
C THR A 336 -1.74 -18.20 33.66
N VAL A 337 -1.74 -19.19 34.56
CA VAL A 337 -1.20 -19.06 35.92
C VAL A 337 -0.10 -20.08 36.11
N VAL A 338 1.07 -19.62 36.62
CA VAL A 338 2.22 -20.48 36.93
C VAL A 338 2.04 -21.10 38.31
N MET A 339 2.20 -22.41 38.38
CA MET A 339 2.37 -23.14 39.65
C MET A 339 3.86 -23.38 39.86
N ALA A 340 4.39 -22.88 40.95
CA ALA A 340 5.81 -22.96 41.31
C ALA A 340 6.04 -23.87 42.53
N SER A 341 7.27 -24.37 42.68
CA SER A 341 7.71 -25.13 43.87
C SER A 341 7.90 -24.20 45.05
N LYS A 342 7.62 -24.66 46.28
CA LYS A 342 7.90 -23.95 47.53
C LYS A 342 9.41 -23.61 47.61
N GLY A 343 9.71 -22.35 47.90
CA GLY A 343 11.08 -21.81 47.95
C GLY A 343 11.50 -21.03 46.71
N TYR A 344 10.84 -21.19 45.55
CA TYR A 344 11.12 -20.39 44.36
C TYR A 344 10.90 -18.91 44.64
N PRO A 345 11.77 -17.98 44.13
CA PRO A 345 12.87 -18.15 43.17
C PRO A 345 14.22 -18.54 43.81
N GLY A 346 14.26 -18.81 45.10
CA GLY A 346 15.43 -19.37 45.82
C GLY A 346 15.52 -20.88 45.66
N ASP A 347 16.04 -21.56 46.74
CA ASP A 347 16.18 -23.02 46.76
C ASP A 347 14.82 -23.70 46.89
N TYR A 348 14.59 -24.76 46.11
CA TYR A 348 13.33 -25.51 46.08
C TYR A 348 13.55 -27.02 45.99
N ALA A 349 12.58 -27.77 46.54
CA ALA A 349 12.59 -29.23 46.53
C ALA A 349 12.19 -29.78 45.14
N LYS A 350 12.84 -30.87 44.71
CA LYS A 350 12.54 -31.63 43.48
C LYS A 350 12.02 -33.02 43.78
N GLY A 351 11.33 -33.61 42.78
CA GLY A 351 10.87 -34.99 42.88
C GLY A 351 9.51 -35.17 43.55
N VAL A 352 8.75 -34.10 43.80
CA VAL A 352 7.38 -34.15 44.33
C VAL A 352 6.41 -34.58 43.22
N GLU A 353 5.57 -35.57 43.46
CA GLU A 353 4.59 -36.10 42.49
C GLU A 353 3.51 -35.07 42.19
N ILE A 354 3.14 -34.96 40.90
CA ILE A 354 2.11 -34.04 40.38
C ILE A 354 0.95 -34.87 39.83
N THR A 355 -0.28 -34.57 40.30
CA THR A 355 -1.51 -35.23 39.88
C THR A 355 -2.56 -34.23 39.39
N GLY A 356 -3.67 -34.74 38.79
CA GLY A 356 -4.79 -33.90 38.39
C GLY A 356 -4.76 -33.41 36.93
N PHE A 357 -3.84 -33.90 36.10
CA PHE A 357 -3.76 -33.52 34.69
C PHE A 357 -5.00 -33.85 33.86
N GLN A 358 -5.59 -35.06 34.13
CA GLN A 358 -6.79 -35.50 33.39
C GLN A 358 -8.02 -34.64 33.76
N GLU A 359 -8.14 -34.30 35.04
CA GLU A 359 -9.21 -33.45 35.58
C GLU A 359 -9.13 -32.02 34.94
N ALA A 360 -7.93 -31.45 34.87
CA ALA A 360 -7.72 -30.15 34.21
C ALA A 360 -8.04 -30.22 32.73
N GLN A 361 -7.66 -31.28 32.02
CA GLN A 361 -7.96 -31.50 30.62
C GLN A 361 -9.48 -31.67 30.37
N ALA A 362 -10.19 -32.38 31.27
CA ALA A 362 -11.64 -32.54 31.20
C ALA A 362 -12.40 -31.20 31.32
N LEU A 363 -11.83 -30.19 31.98
CA LEU A 363 -12.33 -28.82 32.05
C LEU A 363 -12.03 -28.00 30.76
N GLY A 364 -11.39 -28.59 29.74
CA GLY A 364 -11.00 -27.92 28.52
C GLY A 364 -9.86 -26.92 28.70
N LEU A 365 -9.00 -27.15 29.70
CA LEU A 365 -7.84 -26.29 29.97
C LEU A 365 -6.57 -26.86 29.37
N GLN A 366 -5.64 -25.98 28.99
CA GLN A 366 -4.32 -26.39 28.52
C GLN A 366 -3.34 -26.33 29.69
N VAL A 367 -2.57 -27.40 29.90
CA VAL A 367 -1.51 -27.45 30.92
C VAL A 367 -0.17 -27.55 30.24
N PHE A 368 0.63 -26.48 30.31
CA PHE A 368 1.97 -26.46 29.78
C PHE A 368 2.98 -26.76 30.90
N GLN A 369 3.65 -27.91 30.82
CA GLN A 369 4.64 -28.32 31.79
C GLN A 369 5.97 -27.65 31.53
N ALA A 370 6.70 -27.26 32.57
CA ALA A 370 7.99 -26.59 32.53
C ALA A 370 9.03 -27.39 33.34
N GLY A 371 9.16 -27.09 34.62
CA GLY A 371 10.10 -27.77 35.50
C GLY A 371 9.56 -29.14 35.99
N THR A 372 9.33 -30.07 35.06
CA THR A 372 8.83 -31.42 35.35
C THR A 372 9.75 -32.49 34.77
N ALA A 373 9.74 -33.69 35.38
CA ALA A 373 10.45 -34.87 34.89
C ALA A 373 9.58 -36.14 35.08
N LEU A 374 9.89 -37.17 34.29
CA LEU A 374 9.31 -38.51 34.52
C LEU A 374 10.22 -39.33 35.44
N LYS A 375 9.64 -39.85 36.52
CA LYS A 375 10.36 -40.73 37.44
C LYS A 375 9.45 -41.94 37.83
N GLY A 376 9.87 -43.12 37.45
CA GLY A 376 9.07 -44.33 37.69
C GLY A 376 7.66 -44.28 37.03
N GLY A 377 7.50 -43.67 35.86
CA GLY A 377 6.23 -43.52 35.17
C GLY A 377 5.32 -42.40 35.72
N ARG A 378 5.76 -41.66 36.75
CA ARG A 378 5.03 -40.54 37.36
C ARG A 378 5.67 -39.22 36.99
N VAL A 379 4.83 -38.20 36.86
CA VAL A 379 5.30 -36.79 36.64
C VAL A 379 5.66 -36.21 38.00
N VAL A 380 6.89 -35.67 38.12
CA VAL A 380 7.39 -35.06 39.34
C VAL A 380 7.98 -33.69 39.10
N THR A 381 8.04 -32.83 40.13
CA THR A 381 8.70 -31.51 40.07
C THR A 381 10.21 -31.66 39.85
N ASN A 382 10.78 -30.83 38.97
CA ASN A 382 12.23 -30.75 38.66
C ASN A 382 12.74 -29.32 38.49
N GLY A 383 11.88 -28.32 38.64
CA GLY A 383 12.22 -26.91 38.46
C GLY A 383 11.45 -25.99 39.39
N GLY A 384 11.82 -24.70 39.44
CA GLY A 384 11.16 -23.67 40.24
C GLY A 384 9.75 -23.34 39.75
N ARG A 385 9.60 -22.92 38.46
CA ARG A 385 8.31 -22.88 37.80
C ARG A 385 8.02 -24.27 37.25
N VAL A 386 6.96 -24.91 37.78
CA VAL A 386 6.67 -26.33 37.51
C VAL A 386 5.82 -26.51 36.27
N LEU A 387 4.71 -25.80 36.19
CA LEU A 387 3.78 -25.83 35.05
C LEU A 387 2.92 -24.56 35.00
N THR A 388 2.19 -24.38 33.92
CA THR A 388 1.15 -23.36 33.79
C THR A 388 -0.18 -24.01 33.48
N VAL A 389 -1.26 -23.44 34.02
CA VAL A 389 -2.65 -23.77 33.68
C VAL A 389 -3.22 -22.61 32.88
N THR A 390 -3.68 -22.87 31.65
CA THR A 390 -4.16 -21.87 30.70
C THR A 390 -5.62 -22.10 30.37
N ALA A 391 -6.44 -21.05 30.49
CA ALA A 391 -7.84 -21.02 30.08
C ALA A 391 -8.02 -20.04 28.90
N ILE A 392 -8.85 -20.39 27.90
CA ILE A 392 -9.25 -19.56 26.77
C ILE A 392 -10.75 -19.44 26.80
N ARG A 393 -11.29 -18.21 26.92
CA ARG A 393 -12.74 -17.94 26.97
C ARG A 393 -13.06 -16.66 26.14
N GLU A 394 -14.33 -16.30 26.12
CA GLU A 394 -14.80 -15.11 25.40
C GLU A 394 -14.38 -13.80 26.08
N ASP A 395 -14.24 -13.82 27.38
CA ASP A 395 -13.86 -12.66 28.18
C ASP A 395 -12.91 -13.05 29.34
N LEU A 396 -12.26 -12.02 29.89
CA LEU A 396 -11.23 -12.15 30.91
C LEU A 396 -11.77 -12.70 32.24
N ILE A 397 -13.02 -12.37 32.58
CA ILE A 397 -13.66 -12.82 33.84
C ILE A 397 -13.92 -14.31 33.78
N SER A 398 -14.52 -14.78 32.70
CA SER A 398 -14.77 -16.20 32.46
C SER A 398 -13.47 -17.01 32.42
N ALA A 399 -12.42 -16.46 31.75
CA ALA A 399 -11.11 -17.10 31.70
C ALA A 399 -10.48 -17.24 33.11
N GLN A 400 -10.57 -16.19 33.96
CA GLN A 400 -10.06 -16.21 35.33
C GLN A 400 -10.80 -17.25 36.22
N GLN A 401 -12.11 -17.36 36.06
CA GLN A 401 -12.90 -18.37 36.80
C GLN A 401 -12.52 -19.79 36.41
N GLU A 402 -12.35 -20.03 35.12
CA GLU A 402 -11.99 -21.37 34.62
C GLU A 402 -10.55 -21.78 35.00
N VAL A 403 -9.59 -20.86 34.87
CA VAL A 403 -8.21 -21.18 35.31
C VAL A 403 -8.14 -21.50 36.79
N SER A 404 -8.97 -20.86 37.62
CA SER A 404 -9.05 -21.12 39.06
C SER A 404 -9.54 -22.56 39.36
N LYS A 405 -10.47 -23.09 38.56
CA LYS A 405 -10.91 -24.49 38.65
C LYS A 405 -9.78 -25.48 38.32
N GLY A 406 -9.01 -25.14 37.26
CA GLY A 406 -7.86 -25.94 36.85
C GLY A 406 -6.74 -25.97 37.90
N LEU A 407 -6.47 -24.83 38.55
CA LEU A 407 -5.50 -24.73 39.64
C LEU A 407 -5.90 -25.59 40.85
N ALA A 408 -7.20 -25.71 41.13
CA ALA A 408 -7.72 -26.57 42.18
C ALA A 408 -7.63 -28.09 41.83
N ALA A 409 -7.67 -28.42 40.54
CA ALA A 409 -7.56 -29.78 40.04
C ALA A 409 -6.11 -30.30 40.10
N ILE A 410 -5.11 -29.48 39.72
CA ILE A 410 -3.68 -29.86 39.76
C ILE A 410 -3.16 -29.83 41.19
N ARG A 411 -2.50 -30.91 41.61
CA ARG A 411 -2.04 -31.08 43.01
C ARG A 411 -0.60 -31.58 43.09
N PHE A 412 0.22 -30.88 43.86
CA PHE A 412 1.53 -31.32 44.33
C PHE A 412 1.85 -30.60 45.64
N GLU A 413 2.59 -31.24 46.52
CA GLU A 413 2.92 -30.69 47.84
C GLU A 413 3.80 -29.45 47.72
N GLY A 414 3.43 -28.36 48.40
CA GLY A 414 4.18 -27.10 48.37
C GLY A 414 3.98 -26.28 47.12
N ALA A 415 2.87 -26.49 46.39
CA ALA A 415 2.53 -25.63 45.22
C ALA A 415 2.28 -24.17 45.63
N VAL A 416 2.92 -23.24 44.96
CA VAL A 416 2.75 -21.79 45.10
C VAL A 416 2.26 -21.21 43.79
N TYR A 417 1.16 -20.44 43.81
CA TYR A 417 0.61 -19.77 42.66
C TYR A 417 -0.19 -18.54 43.08
N ARG A 418 -0.41 -17.63 42.14
CA ARG A 418 -1.24 -16.40 42.32
C ARG A 418 -2.67 -16.62 41.85
N LYS A 419 -3.65 -16.17 42.66
CA LYS A 419 -5.07 -16.16 42.31
C LYS A 419 -5.53 -14.86 41.67
N ASP A 420 -4.71 -13.81 41.74
CA ASP A 420 -5.04 -12.44 41.30
C ASP A 420 -4.59 -12.11 39.88
N ILE A 421 -4.07 -13.09 39.12
CA ILE A 421 -3.70 -12.90 37.72
C ILE A 421 -4.93 -12.42 36.95
N GLY A 422 -4.78 -11.27 36.23
CA GLY A 422 -5.86 -10.63 35.47
C GLY A 422 -6.78 -9.73 36.28
N SER A 423 -6.68 -9.71 37.64
CA SER A 423 -7.61 -8.94 38.51
C SER A 423 -7.49 -7.42 38.25
N GLN A 424 -6.30 -6.89 38.00
CA GLN A 424 -6.09 -5.47 37.67
C GLN A 424 -6.77 -5.11 36.36
N ALA A 425 -6.65 -5.97 35.35
CA ALA A 425 -7.30 -5.76 34.05
C ALA A 425 -8.83 -5.82 34.16
N ILE A 426 -9.35 -6.75 34.98
CA ILE A 426 -10.80 -6.83 35.27
C ILE A 426 -11.26 -5.55 35.98
N ALA A 427 -10.50 -5.05 36.97
CA ALA A 427 -10.80 -3.79 37.67
C ALA A 427 -10.77 -2.60 36.67
N PHE A 428 -9.78 -2.59 35.76
CA PHE A 428 -9.67 -1.59 34.70
C PHE A 428 -10.88 -1.62 33.75
N LEU A 429 -11.34 -2.80 33.34
CA LEU A 429 -12.54 -2.97 32.50
C LEU A 429 -13.84 -2.58 33.21
N ARG A 430 -13.88 -2.68 34.56
CA ARG A 430 -15.04 -2.33 35.41
C ARG A 430 -15.09 -0.84 35.81
N GLN A 431 -13.98 -0.10 35.64
CA GLN A 431 -14.00 1.33 35.90
C GLN A 431 -14.97 2.01 34.93
N PRO A 432 -15.92 2.82 35.43
CA PRO A 432 -16.78 3.62 34.54
C PRO A 432 -15.89 4.61 33.80
N ARG A 433 -15.55 4.29 32.55
CA ARG A 433 -14.92 5.23 31.64
C ARG A 433 -16.01 6.20 31.18
N GLY A 434 -15.78 7.49 31.31
CA GLY A 434 -16.58 8.48 30.60
C GLY A 434 -16.55 8.14 29.11
N ILE A 435 -17.69 7.95 28.48
CA ILE A 435 -17.79 7.72 27.02
C ILE A 435 -17.21 8.94 26.33
N THR A 436 -16.24 8.75 25.46
CA THR A 436 -15.65 9.80 24.62
C THR A 436 -16.31 9.84 23.25
N TYR A 437 -16.17 10.95 22.52
CA TYR A 437 -16.66 11.06 21.16
C TYR A 437 -16.00 10.03 20.23
N LYS A 438 -14.73 9.69 20.52
CA LYS A 438 -14.01 8.61 19.82
C LYS A 438 -14.62 7.22 20.06
N ASP A 439 -15.11 6.96 21.27
CA ASP A 439 -15.79 5.69 21.58
C ASP A 439 -17.16 5.61 20.87
N SER A 440 -17.72 6.75 20.48
CA SER A 440 -18.93 6.86 19.65
C SER A 440 -18.63 6.76 18.14
N GLY A 441 -17.37 6.53 17.74
CA GLY A 441 -16.96 6.33 16.34
C GLY A 441 -16.47 7.59 15.62
N VAL A 442 -16.34 8.76 16.29
CA VAL A 442 -15.88 10.03 15.70
C VAL A 442 -14.51 10.41 16.26
N ASP A 443 -13.47 10.46 15.41
CA ASP A 443 -12.10 10.79 15.81
C ASP A 443 -11.71 12.24 15.41
N ILE A 444 -11.94 13.20 16.32
CA ILE A 444 -11.58 14.62 16.12
C ILE A 444 -10.10 14.79 15.75
N THR A 445 -9.20 13.95 16.31
CA THR A 445 -7.76 14.03 16.00
C THR A 445 -7.46 13.65 14.56
N ALA A 446 -8.12 12.63 14.05
CA ALA A 446 -8.02 12.25 12.64
C ALA A 446 -8.57 13.35 11.72
N GLY A 447 -9.72 13.94 12.06
CA GLY A 447 -10.30 15.08 11.34
C GLY A 447 -9.36 16.29 11.28
N ASN A 448 -8.76 16.68 12.39
CA ASN A 448 -7.77 17.78 12.43
C ASN A 448 -6.53 17.47 11.57
N LYS A 449 -6.07 16.22 11.60
CA LYS A 449 -4.93 15.78 10.79
C LYS A 449 -5.23 15.85 9.29
N LEU A 450 -6.44 15.47 8.89
CA LEU A 450 -6.88 15.61 7.50
C LEU A 450 -6.81 17.06 7.04
N ILE A 451 -7.35 18.01 7.85
CA ILE A 451 -7.32 19.45 7.52
C ILE A 451 -5.89 19.95 7.34
N GLU A 452 -4.95 19.53 8.21
CA GLU A 452 -3.52 19.87 8.03
C GLU A 452 -2.97 19.37 6.69
N ASN A 453 -3.26 18.12 6.33
CA ASN A 453 -2.72 17.48 5.13
C ASN A 453 -3.29 18.10 3.83
N ILE A 454 -4.57 18.51 3.81
CA ILE A 454 -5.23 19.07 2.61
C ILE A 454 -5.05 20.59 2.45
N ARG A 455 -4.60 21.31 3.48
CA ARG A 455 -4.49 22.79 3.47
C ARG A 455 -3.71 23.32 2.28
N ASP A 456 -2.53 22.76 2.01
CA ASP A 456 -1.69 23.18 0.89
C ASP A 456 -2.28 22.83 -0.48
N LEU A 457 -3.05 21.74 -0.56
CA LEU A 457 -3.75 21.35 -1.79
C LEU A 457 -4.84 22.35 -2.13
N ALA A 458 -5.65 22.73 -1.16
CA ALA A 458 -6.71 23.72 -1.30
C ALA A 458 -6.11 25.11 -1.65
N LYS A 459 -5.07 25.56 -0.95
CA LYS A 459 -4.41 26.84 -1.18
C LYS A 459 -3.86 26.98 -2.61
N LYS A 460 -3.41 25.91 -3.25
CA LYS A 460 -2.96 25.90 -4.65
C LYS A 460 -4.07 26.15 -5.67
N THR A 461 -5.33 26.15 -5.25
CA THR A 461 -6.50 26.46 -6.10
C THR A 461 -6.91 27.92 -6.04
N SER A 462 -6.29 28.77 -5.19
CA SER A 462 -6.58 30.20 -5.06
C SER A 462 -6.61 30.91 -6.41
N ARG A 463 -7.55 31.83 -6.56
CA ARG A 463 -7.72 32.66 -7.77
C ARG A 463 -8.03 34.13 -7.41
N PRO A 464 -7.98 35.05 -8.35
CA PRO A 464 -8.40 36.45 -8.10
C PRO A 464 -9.81 36.51 -7.52
N GLY A 465 -9.98 37.23 -6.41
CA GLY A 465 -11.21 37.35 -5.68
C GLY A 465 -11.52 36.24 -4.67
N CYS A 466 -10.87 35.06 -4.78
CA CYS A 466 -11.10 33.93 -3.88
C CYS A 466 -9.76 33.41 -3.35
N ALA A 467 -9.28 33.97 -2.23
CA ALA A 467 -8.11 33.50 -1.52
C ALA A 467 -8.50 32.35 -0.58
N VAL A 468 -7.83 31.20 -0.71
CA VAL A 468 -8.11 30.01 0.12
C VAL A 468 -7.24 30.02 1.37
N ASP A 469 -7.91 30.02 2.55
CA ASP A 469 -7.27 29.82 3.86
C ASP A 469 -8.21 28.95 4.72
N LEU A 470 -7.89 27.65 4.80
CA LEU A 470 -8.68 26.68 5.57
C LEU A 470 -8.45 26.85 7.08
N GLY A 471 -9.51 26.86 7.86
CA GLY A 471 -9.51 26.96 9.32
C GLY A 471 -10.42 28.04 9.88
N GLY A 472 -11.04 28.87 9.01
CA GLY A 472 -12.13 29.79 9.39
C GLY A 472 -13.50 29.14 9.31
N PHE A 473 -14.56 29.80 9.82
CA PHE A 473 -15.93 29.32 9.71
C PHE A 473 -16.52 29.39 8.30
N ALA A 474 -15.98 30.25 7.43
CA ALA A 474 -16.48 30.46 6.07
C ALA A 474 -15.38 30.99 5.15
N GLY A 475 -15.46 30.66 3.88
CA GLY A 475 -14.65 31.24 2.83
C GLY A 475 -15.24 32.52 2.26
N LEU A 476 -14.40 33.46 1.81
CA LEU A 476 -14.81 34.71 1.20
C LEU A 476 -14.45 34.75 -0.28
N CYS A 477 -15.36 35.24 -1.11
CA CYS A 477 -15.11 35.52 -2.52
C CYS A 477 -15.55 36.95 -2.88
N ASP A 478 -14.60 37.75 -3.33
CA ASP A 478 -14.82 39.11 -3.85
C ASP A 478 -15.05 39.06 -5.36
N VAL A 479 -16.32 39.13 -5.77
CA VAL A 479 -16.72 39.08 -7.19
C VAL A 479 -16.21 40.25 -8.01
N LYS A 480 -15.96 41.41 -7.38
CA LYS A 480 -15.40 42.60 -8.02
C LYS A 480 -13.90 42.38 -8.32
N ALA A 481 -13.16 41.87 -7.34
CA ALA A 481 -11.76 41.49 -7.52
C ALA A 481 -11.59 40.33 -8.51
N ALA A 482 -12.61 39.47 -8.68
CA ALA A 482 -12.67 38.46 -9.74
C ALA A 482 -12.94 39.03 -11.15
N GLY A 483 -13.18 40.35 -11.30
CA GLY A 483 -13.29 41.05 -12.57
C GLY A 483 -14.72 41.30 -13.07
N PHE A 484 -15.76 41.04 -12.27
CA PHE A 484 -17.14 41.26 -12.66
C PHE A 484 -17.64 42.67 -12.30
N LYS A 485 -18.56 43.20 -13.15
CA LYS A 485 -19.15 44.56 -13.01
C LYS A 485 -20.59 44.53 -12.55
N ASP A 486 -21.46 43.75 -13.19
CA ASP A 486 -22.88 43.54 -12.86
C ASP A 486 -23.20 42.03 -12.90
N PRO A 487 -22.61 41.23 -11.99
CA PRO A 487 -22.76 39.78 -12.03
C PRO A 487 -24.10 39.30 -11.48
N LEU A 488 -24.59 38.23 -12.13
CA LEU A 488 -25.53 37.29 -11.50
C LEU A 488 -24.72 36.13 -10.92
N LEU A 489 -24.97 35.80 -9.66
CA LEU A 489 -24.40 34.59 -9.05
C LEU A 489 -25.21 33.37 -9.50
N VAL A 490 -24.52 32.32 -9.87
CA VAL A 490 -25.10 31.05 -10.30
C VAL A 490 -24.55 29.96 -9.40
N SER A 491 -25.39 29.14 -8.81
CA SER A 491 -24.99 28.03 -7.96
C SER A 491 -25.58 26.72 -8.46
N GLY A 492 -24.82 25.64 -8.31
CA GLY A 492 -25.23 24.27 -8.58
C GLY A 492 -24.71 23.34 -7.50
N THR A 493 -25.47 22.32 -7.17
CA THR A 493 -25.08 21.25 -6.25
C THR A 493 -25.37 19.91 -6.90
N ASP A 494 -24.42 18.97 -6.76
CA ASP A 494 -24.59 17.60 -7.23
C ASP A 494 -23.72 16.65 -6.39
N GLY A 495 -23.97 15.36 -6.53
CA GLY A 495 -23.15 14.28 -5.99
C GLY A 495 -22.46 13.50 -7.08
N VAL A 496 -21.71 12.48 -6.71
CA VAL A 496 -21.12 11.52 -7.66
C VAL A 496 -22.08 10.37 -7.96
N GLY A 497 -22.98 10.06 -7.02
CA GLY A 497 -23.90 8.95 -7.12
C GLY A 497 -23.23 7.58 -6.97
N THR A 498 -23.88 6.54 -7.49
CA THR A 498 -23.44 5.15 -7.23
C THR A 498 -22.16 4.72 -7.98
N LYS A 499 -21.51 5.61 -8.74
CA LYS A 499 -20.13 5.45 -9.24
C LYS A 499 -19.15 5.29 -8.06
N LEU A 500 -19.45 5.90 -6.90
CA LEU A 500 -18.70 5.73 -5.64
C LEU A 500 -18.56 4.25 -5.25
N LYS A 501 -19.58 3.42 -5.47
CA LYS A 501 -19.49 1.98 -5.16
C LYS A 501 -18.47 1.24 -6.05
N VAL A 502 -18.28 1.70 -7.29
CA VAL A 502 -17.23 1.16 -8.17
C VAL A 502 -15.85 1.60 -7.66
N ALA A 503 -15.69 2.88 -7.29
CA ALA A 503 -14.45 3.40 -6.73
C ALA A 503 -14.04 2.66 -5.43
N GLN A 504 -15.00 2.42 -4.53
CA GLN A 504 -14.79 1.67 -3.28
C GLN A 504 -14.39 0.22 -3.53
N GLN A 505 -15.05 -0.47 -4.48
CA GLN A 505 -14.74 -1.86 -4.81
C GLN A 505 -13.41 -2.04 -5.56
N CYS A 506 -13.01 -1.04 -6.36
CA CYS A 506 -11.72 -1.01 -7.04
C CYS A 506 -10.58 -0.46 -6.17
N ASN A 507 -10.88 0.09 -5.00
CA ASN A 507 -9.95 0.85 -4.14
C ASN A 507 -9.22 1.95 -4.93
N GLN A 508 -9.96 2.69 -5.79
CA GLN A 508 -9.48 3.78 -6.63
C GLN A 508 -10.24 5.06 -6.31
N HIS A 509 -9.60 6.02 -5.62
CA HIS A 509 -10.26 7.18 -5.05
C HIS A 509 -9.78 8.52 -5.62
N ASP A 510 -8.67 8.53 -6.36
CA ASP A 510 -7.99 9.74 -6.84
C ASP A 510 -8.71 10.46 -7.99
N THR A 511 -9.57 9.76 -8.74
CA THR A 511 -10.30 10.33 -9.88
C THR A 511 -11.71 10.79 -9.53
N ILE A 512 -12.31 10.25 -8.47
CA ILE A 512 -13.72 10.47 -8.14
C ILE A 512 -14.03 11.92 -7.74
N GLY A 513 -13.02 12.64 -7.19
CA GLY A 513 -13.12 14.07 -6.92
C GLY A 513 -13.30 14.92 -8.17
N GLN A 514 -12.77 14.48 -9.34
CA GLN A 514 -13.03 15.16 -10.62
C GLN A 514 -14.47 14.99 -11.07
N ASP A 515 -15.08 13.82 -10.84
CA ASP A 515 -16.50 13.60 -11.14
C ASP A 515 -17.37 14.59 -10.35
N LEU A 516 -17.13 14.73 -9.05
CA LEU A 516 -17.87 15.66 -8.20
C LEU A 516 -17.80 17.10 -8.70
N VAL A 517 -16.57 17.60 -8.94
CA VAL A 517 -16.39 18.98 -9.41
C VAL A 517 -16.99 19.18 -10.80
N ALA A 518 -16.79 18.23 -11.72
CA ALA A 518 -17.30 18.35 -13.09
C ALA A 518 -18.83 18.40 -13.15
N MET A 519 -19.52 17.56 -12.36
CA MET A 519 -20.99 17.57 -12.32
C MET A 519 -21.53 18.95 -11.94
N CYS A 520 -20.95 19.56 -10.89
CA CYS A 520 -21.41 20.89 -10.42
C CYS A 520 -20.98 22.04 -11.34
N VAL A 521 -19.70 22.08 -11.79
CA VAL A 521 -19.21 23.23 -12.56
C VAL A 521 -19.74 23.23 -13.99
N ASN A 522 -20.00 22.08 -14.59
CA ASN A 522 -20.61 22.00 -15.92
C ASN A 522 -22.08 22.45 -15.92
N ASP A 523 -22.80 22.24 -14.81
CA ASP A 523 -24.18 22.70 -14.64
C ASP A 523 -24.29 24.23 -14.61
N ILE A 524 -23.40 24.92 -13.89
CA ILE A 524 -23.42 26.37 -13.85
C ILE A 524 -23.03 27.00 -15.20
N LEU A 525 -22.27 26.28 -16.06
CA LEU A 525 -22.01 26.72 -17.45
C LEU A 525 -23.29 26.82 -18.25
N ALA A 526 -24.36 26.07 -17.94
CA ALA A 526 -25.63 26.17 -18.65
C ALA A 526 -26.26 27.57 -18.55
N GLN A 527 -25.87 28.36 -17.57
CA GLN A 527 -26.24 29.78 -17.41
C GLN A 527 -25.18 30.74 -17.99
N GLY A 528 -24.11 30.23 -18.63
CA GLY A 528 -22.97 31.03 -19.10
C GLY A 528 -22.02 31.49 -18.02
N ALA A 529 -22.13 30.91 -16.79
CA ALA A 529 -21.36 31.34 -15.61
C ALA A 529 -19.95 30.76 -15.59
N GLU A 530 -19.00 31.60 -15.19
CA GLU A 530 -17.64 31.19 -14.84
C GLU A 530 -17.60 30.65 -13.41
N PRO A 531 -17.08 29.43 -13.18
CA PRO A 531 -16.90 28.91 -11.83
C PRO A 531 -15.94 29.78 -11.02
N LEU A 532 -16.34 30.24 -9.83
CA LEU A 532 -15.53 31.05 -8.93
C LEU A 532 -14.94 30.22 -7.82
N PHE A 533 -15.78 29.47 -7.11
CA PHE A 533 -15.35 28.60 -6.03
C PHE A 533 -16.21 27.36 -5.91
N PHE A 534 -15.66 26.39 -5.21
CA PHE A 534 -16.23 25.09 -4.93
C PHE A 534 -16.17 24.80 -3.43
N LEU A 535 -17.19 24.13 -2.91
CA LEU A 535 -17.25 23.58 -1.56
C LEU A 535 -17.58 22.09 -1.68
N ASP A 536 -16.95 21.25 -0.85
CA ASP A 536 -17.25 19.83 -0.79
C ASP A 536 -17.83 19.41 0.55
N TYR A 537 -18.60 18.34 0.53
CA TYR A 537 -19.07 17.61 1.71
C TYR A 537 -18.65 16.14 1.56
N PHE A 538 -17.73 15.70 2.41
CA PHE A 538 -17.27 14.33 2.50
C PHE A 538 -17.90 13.70 3.74
N SER A 539 -18.78 12.70 3.60
CA SER A 539 -19.35 11.95 4.72
C SER A 539 -18.97 10.48 4.67
N CYS A 540 -18.64 9.89 5.82
CA CYS A 540 -18.19 8.50 5.91
C CYS A 540 -18.65 7.84 7.21
N GLY A 541 -18.65 6.50 7.26
CA GLY A 541 -18.92 5.76 8.48
C GLY A 541 -17.79 5.84 9.49
N LYS A 542 -16.55 5.82 9.00
CA LYS A 542 -15.32 5.98 9.75
C LYS A 542 -14.27 6.63 8.84
N LEU A 543 -13.61 7.67 9.33
CA LEU A 543 -12.61 8.39 8.55
C LEU A 543 -11.35 7.54 8.34
N ASP A 544 -11.07 7.24 7.07
CA ASP A 544 -9.78 6.75 6.58
C ASP A 544 -9.02 7.91 5.94
N LEU A 545 -7.89 8.29 6.54
CA LEU A 545 -7.12 9.46 6.11
C LEU A 545 -6.60 9.33 4.69
N VAL A 546 -6.14 8.15 4.28
CA VAL A 546 -5.55 7.92 2.96
C VAL A 546 -6.62 8.07 1.87
N THR A 547 -7.78 7.46 2.08
CA THR A 547 -8.92 7.57 1.17
C THR A 547 -9.44 9.02 1.07
N ALA A 548 -9.63 9.69 2.21
CA ALA A 548 -10.12 11.07 2.24
C ALA A 548 -9.14 12.05 1.58
N GLU A 549 -7.84 11.94 1.87
CA GLU A 549 -6.80 12.75 1.22
C GLU A 549 -6.76 12.53 -0.30
N SER A 550 -6.87 11.28 -0.77
CA SER A 550 -6.90 10.95 -2.19
C SER A 550 -8.09 11.59 -2.91
N VAL A 551 -9.28 11.51 -2.32
CA VAL A 551 -10.51 12.13 -2.84
C VAL A 551 -10.37 13.64 -2.90
N ILE A 552 -9.94 14.29 -1.80
CA ILE A 552 -9.84 15.76 -1.72
C ILE A 552 -8.71 16.28 -2.63
N ALA A 553 -7.61 15.53 -2.78
CA ALA A 553 -6.58 15.85 -3.78
C ALA A 553 -7.15 15.81 -5.21
N GLY A 554 -8.00 14.84 -5.51
CA GLY A 554 -8.75 14.78 -6.77
C GLY A 554 -9.65 15.99 -6.97
N ILE A 555 -10.38 16.42 -5.92
CA ILE A 555 -11.24 17.64 -5.94
C ILE A 555 -10.38 18.88 -6.19
N ALA A 556 -9.28 19.07 -5.46
CA ALA A 556 -8.40 20.23 -5.63
C ALA A 556 -7.77 20.29 -7.04
N LYS A 557 -7.34 19.15 -7.59
CA LYS A 557 -6.83 19.04 -8.96
C LYS A 557 -7.92 19.41 -9.98
N ALA A 558 -9.14 18.98 -9.77
CA ALA A 558 -10.28 19.27 -10.62
C ALA A 558 -10.71 20.75 -10.53
N CYS A 559 -10.73 21.34 -9.34
CA CYS A 559 -10.96 22.78 -9.15
C CYS A 559 -9.93 23.63 -9.91
N LYS A 560 -8.64 23.22 -9.85
CA LYS A 560 -7.59 23.88 -10.63
C LYS A 560 -7.82 23.76 -12.14
N LYS A 561 -8.28 22.59 -12.62
CA LYS A 561 -8.68 22.40 -14.03
C LYS A 561 -9.89 23.26 -14.40
N ALA A 562 -10.87 23.34 -13.51
CA ALA A 562 -12.08 24.14 -13.74
C ALA A 562 -11.83 25.65 -13.66
N GLY A 563 -10.74 26.09 -13.03
CA GLY A 563 -10.42 27.50 -12.80
C GLY A 563 -11.16 28.10 -11.61
N CYS A 564 -11.65 27.29 -10.66
CA CYS A 564 -12.30 27.71 -9.42
C CYS A 564 -11.44 27.39 -8.17
N ALA A 565 -11.70 28.09 -7.07
CA ALA A 565 -11.03 27.86 -5.81
C ALA A 565 -11.77 26.80 -4.98
N LEU A 566 -11.08 25.83 -4.41
CA LEU A 566 -11.61 24.98 -3.33
C LEU A 566 -11.60 25.81 -2.04
N LEU A 567 -12.68 26.53 -1.80
CA LEU A 567 -12.74 27.59 -0.80
C LEU A 567 -12.99 27.08 0.61
N GLY A 568 -13.56 25.89 0.74
CA GLY A 568 -13.86 25.20 1.99
C GLY A 568 -14.57 23.88 1.73
N GLY A 569 -14.98 23.25 2.79
CA GLY A 569 -15.72 22.00 2.75
C GLY A 569 -16.04 21.51 4.17
N GLU A 570 -16.64 20.32 4.27
CA GLU A 570 -16.96 19.65 5.52
C GLU A 570 -16.58 18.17 5.42
N THR A 571 -16.00 17.63 6.50
CA THR A 571 -15.74 16.20 6.63
C THR A 571 -16.49 15.68 7.85
N ALA A 572 -17.49 14.82 7.62
CA ALA A 572 -18.36 14.28 8.67
C ALA A 572 -18.16 12.77 8.84
N GLU A 573 -17.72 12.36 10.02
CA GLU A 573 -17.84 10.96 10.45
C GLU A 573 -19.27 10.74 10.97
N MET A 574 -19.99 9.80 10.33
CA MET A 574 -21.38 9.47 10.62
C MET A 574 -21.52 7.96 10.84
N PRO A 575 -21.01 7.46 12.00
CA PRO A 575 -21.14 6.05 12.36
C PRO A 575 -22.61 5.64 12.36
N ASP A 576 -22.87 4.39 11.97
CA ASP A 576 -24.20 3.78 11.81
C ASP A 576 -25.07 4.32 10.65
N MET A 577 -24.73 5.48 10.05
CA MET A 577 -25.36 5.95 8.81
C MET A 577 -24.64 5.35 7.57
N TYR A 578 -23.33 5.27 7.63
CA TYR A 578 -22.53 4.61 6.61
C TYR A 578 -21.73 3.46 7.23
N PRO A 579 -21.65 2.29 6.58
CA PRO A 579 -20.74 1.22 6.99
C PRO A 579 -19.29 1.69 7.01
N PRO A 580 -18.40 1.08 7.84
CA PRO A 580 -16.96 1.31 7.75
C PRO A 580 -16.43 1.06 6.33
N GLY A 581 -15.59 1.98 5.81
CA GLY A 581 -15.06 1.92 4.44
C GLY A 581 -15.96 2.50 3.36
N GLU A 582 -17.19 2.91 3.70
CA GLU A 582 -18.10 3.61 2.80
C GLU A 582 -18.10 5.12 3.06
N TYR A 583 -18.22 5.88 1.98
CA TYR A 583 -18.34 7.32 2.02
C TYR A 583 -19.27 7.83 0.92
N ASP A 584 -19.79 9.04 1.11
CA ASP A 584 -20.56 9.78 0.13
C ASP A 584 -20.00 11.19 -0.07
N LEU A 585 -20.28 11.77 -1.23
CA LEU A 585 -19.75 13.07 -1.66
C LEU A 585 -20.86 13.96 -2.19
N ALA A 586 -20.90 15.20 -1.72
CA ALA A 586 -21.69 16.26 -2.33
C ALA A 586 -20.81 17.48 -2.61
N GLY A 587 -21.08 18.16 -3.72
CA GLY A 587 -20.35 19.34 -4.16
C GLY A 587 -21.27 20.54 -4.36
N PHE A 588 -20.71 21.74 -4.16
CA PHE A 588 -21.40 23.00 -4.36
C PHE A 588 -20.49 23.93 -5.15
N ALA A 589 -20.86 24.21 -6.38
CA ALA A 589 -20.18 25.20 -7.22
C ALA A 589 -20.92 26.52 -7.21
N VAL A 590 -20.18 27.60 -7.09
CA VAL A 590 -20.70 28.96 -7.28
C VAL A 590 -19.88 29.66 -8.36
N GLY A 591 -20.59 30.23 -9.30
CA GLY A 591 -20.01 31.01 -10.40
C GLY A 591 -20.72 32.33 -10.59
N ALA A 592 -20.24 33.08 -11.54
CA ALA A 592 -20.84 34.38 -11.91
C ALA A 592 -20.90 34.55 -13.43
N VAL A 593 -21.94 35.25 -13.87
CA VAL A 593 -22.11 35.66 -15.27
C VAL A 593 -22.55 37.10 -15.31
N GLU A 594 -22.04 37.92 -16.24
CA GLU A 594 -22.58 39.27 -16.47
C GLU A 594 -24.01 39.16 -16.95
N ARG A 595 -24.89 40.03 -16.42
CA ARG A 595 -26.33 39.99 -16.67
C ARG A 595 -26.73 39.98 -18.14
N ASP A 596 -26.01 40.70 -18.96
CA ASP A 596 -26.20 40.77 -20.40
C ASP A 596 -25.68 39.52 -21.19
N LYS A 597 -24.95 38.63 -20.48
CA LYS A 597 -24.35 37.44 -21.09
C LYS A 597 -24.96 36.11 -20.66
N GLN A 598 -26.06 36.20 -19.89
CA GLN A 598 -26.74 35.00 -19.38
C GLN A 598 -27.26 34.11 -20.53
N LEU A 599 -27.18 32.80 -20.31
CA LEU A 599 -27.78 31.74 -21.13
C LEU A 599 -28.91 31.04 -20.35
N PRO A 600 -29.87 30.37 -21.01
CA PRO A 600 -30.12 30.36 -22.45
C PRO A 600 -30.78 31.66 -22.93
N ARG A 601 -30.51 32.07 -24.17
CA ARG A 601 -31.18 33.22 -24.80
C ARG A 601 -32.47 32.74 -25.47
N LEU A 602 -33.47 32.34 -24.69
CA LEU A 602 -34.68 31.66 -25.14
C LEU A 602 -35.38 32.36 -26.32
N GLY A 603 -35.47 33.70 -26.28
CA GLY A 603 -36.11 34.49 -27.32
C GLY A 603 -35.35 34.51 -28.64
N SER A 604 -34.12 34.01 -28.72
CA SER A 604 -33.34 33.96 -29.94
C SER A 604 -33.31 32.57 -30.59
N ILE A 605 -33.76 31.52 -29.89
CA ILE A 605 -33.79 30.16 -30.41
C ILE A 605 -35.00 29.99 -31.35
N MET A 606 -34.79 29.46 -32.55
CA MET A 606 -35.83 29.27 -33.56
C MET A 606 -35.66 27.96 -34.31
N GLU A 607 -36.69 27.53 -34.97
CA GLU A 607 -36.64 26.40 -35.91
C GLU A 607 -35.54 26.57 -36.95
N GLY A 608 -34.78 25.52 -37.25
CA GLY A 608 -33.63 25.52 -38.13
C GLY A 608 -32.30 25.88 -37.47
N ASP A 609 -32.31 26.23 -36.18
CA ASP A 609 -31.04 26.35 -35.43
C ASP A 609 -30.32 25.01 -35.35
N VAL A 610 -28.99 25.03 -35.35
CA VAL A 610 -28.14 23.83 -35.38
C VAL A 610 -27.83 23.40 -33.98
N VAL A 611 -27.87 22.09 -33.77
CA VAL A 611 -27.48 21.44 -32.51
C VAL A 611 -26.09 20.84 -32.67
N ILE A 612 -25.12 21.35 -31.88
CA ILE A 612 -23.75 20.86 -31.84
C ILE A 612 -23.57 20.06 -30.56
N GLY A 613 -23.13 18.80 -30.67
CA GLY A 613 -22.75 17.94 -29.55
C GLY A 613 -21.26 18.00 -29.32
N VAL A 614 -20.83 18.07 -28.07
CA VAL A 614 -19.45 18.01 -27.60
C VAL A 614 -19.19 16.67 -26.93
N ALA A 615 -18.08 16.03 -27.27
CA ALA A 615 -17.71 14.69 -26.79
C ALA A 615 -17.72 14.57 -25.27
N SER A 616 -18.23 13.43 -24.76
CA SER A 616 -18.00 12.99 -23.39
C SER A 616 -16.68 12.22 -23.28
N SER A 617 -16.16 12.04 -22.06
CA SER A 617 -15.04 11.13 -21.78
C SER A 617 -15.47 9.67 -21.59
N GLY A 618 -16.75 9.38 -21.72
CA GLY A 618 -17.38 8.08 -21.44
C GLY A 618 -18.71 8.28 -20.70
N LEU A 619 -18.98 7.43 -19.73
CA LEU A 619 -20.26 7.43 -18.97
C LEU A 619 -20.48 8.69 -18.14
N HIS A 620 -19.42 9.40 -17.76
CA HIS A 620 -19.44 10.43 -16.73
C HIS A 620 -19.86 9.87 -15.37
N SER A 621 -20.85 10.45 -14.68
CA SER A 621 -21.29 10.01 -13.35
C SER A 621 -22.76 9.53 -13.30
N ASN A 622 -23.42 9.39 -14.45
CA ASN A 622 -24.83 9.04 -14.49
C ASN A 622 -25.08 7.59 -14.93
N GLY A 623 -26.18 6.99 -14.49
CA GLY A 623 -26.60 5.66 -14.87
C GLY A 623 -25.89 4.50 -14.16
N PHE A 624 -25.03 4.77 -13.16
CA PHE A 624 -24.21 3.74 -12.51
C PHE A 624 -24.99 2.68 -11.72
N SER A 625 -26.20 2.96 -11.29
CA SER A 625 -27.08 1.92 -10.71
C SER A 625 -27.44 0.85 -11.73
N LEU A 626 -27.71 1.25 -12.98
CA LEU A 626 -27.98 0.33 -14.09
C LEU A 626 -26.69 -0.38 -14.53
N VAL A 627 -25.58 0.35 -14.66
CA VAL A 627 -24.25 -0.20 -15.00
C VAL A 627 -23.87 -1.32 -14.04
N ARG A 628 -23.94 -1.08 -12.72
CA ARG A 628 -23.60 -2.06 -11.69
C ARG A 628 -24.49 -3.31 -11.78
N LYS A 629 -25.78 -3.15 -12.04
CA LYS A 629 -26.70 -4.28 -12.27
C LYS A 629 -26.35 -5.08 -13.52
N ILE A 630 -25.90 -4.42 -14.60
CA ILE A 630 -25.46 -5.10 -15.83
C ILE A 630 -24.18 -5.90 -15.53
N VAL A 631 -23.21 -5.30 -14.83
CA VAL A 631 -21.98 -6.00 -14.40
C VAL A 631 -22.31 -7.21 -13.51
N GLU A 632 -23.20 -7.04 -12.53
CA GLU A 632 -23.64 -8.12 -11.63
C GLU A 632 -24.25 -9.31 -12.38
N LYS A 633 -25.04 -9.04 -13.44
CA LYS A 633 -25.65 -10.07 -14.29
C LYS A 633 -24.69 -10.70 -15.30
N SER A 634 -23.62 -9.99 -15.66
CA SER A 634 -22.58 -10.51 -16.54
C SER A 634 -21.65 -11.45 -15.76
N THR A 635 -20.82 -12.21 -16.46
CA THR A 635 -19.77 -13.05 -15.85
C THR A 635 -18.52 -12.25 -15.49
N LEU A 636 -18.56 -10.91 -15.63
CA LEU A 636 -17.42 -10.01 -15.43
C LEU A 636 -17.39 -9.45 -14.01
N SER A 637 -16.18 -9.20 -13.53
CA SER A 637 -15.91 -8.40 -12.33
C SER A 637 -15.23 -7.08 -12.73
N PHE A 638 -15.09 -6.12 -11.81
CA PHE A 638 -14.39 -4.86 -12.12
C PHE A 638 -12.90 -5.06 -12.41
N SER A 639 -12.29 -6.15 -11.91
CA SER A 639 -10.92 -6.54 -12.24
C SER A 639 -10.79 -7.32 -13.57
N SER A 640 -11.90 -7.69 -14.21
CA SER A 640 -11.88 -8.34 -15.52
C SER A 640 -11.32 -7.38 -16.58
N PRO A 641 -10.68 -7.88 -17.66
CA PRO A 641 -10.28 -7.04 -18.78
C PRO A 641 -11.46 -6.24 -19.33
N ALA A 642 -11.21 -4.99 -19.70
CA ALA A 642 -12.24 -4.16 -20.32
C ALA A 642 -12.75 -4.80 -21.63
N PRO A 643 -14.02 -4.58 -22.00
CA PRO A 643 -14.56 -5.08 -23.27
C PRO A 643 -13.73 -4.58 -24.46
N ALA A 644 -13.59 -5.43 -25.48
CA ALA A 644 -12.79 -5.13 -26.66
C ALA A 644 -13.21 -3.80 -27.32
N GLY A 645 -12.26 -2.96 -27.68
CA GLY A 645 -12.49 -1.65 -28.31
C GLY A 645 -12.80 -0.50 -27.34
N CYS A 646 -12.80 -0.73 -26.02
CA CYS A 646 -13.07 0.32 -25.03
C CYS A 646 -11.83 1.07 -24.52
N GLY A 647 -10.60 0.60 -24.83
CA GLY A 647 -9.35 1.35 -24.60
C GLY A 647 -8.88 1.44 -23.15
N ALA A 648 -9.42 0.64 -22.22
CA ALA A 648 -9.01 0.56 -20.82
C ALA A 648 -8.44 -0.84 -20.51
N HIS A 649 -7.67 -0.95 -19.40
CA HIS A 649 -7.08 -2.25 -18.98
C HIS A 649 -8.12 -3.15 -18.32
N THR A 650 -8.83 -2.60 -17.36
CA THR A 650 -9.88 -3.32 -16.63
C THR A 650 -11.24 -2.67 -16.84
N LEU A 651 -12.29 -3.42 -16.56
CA LEU A 651 -13.65 -2.89 -16.54
C LEU A 651 -13.79 -1.76 -15.49
N GLY A 652 -13.12 -1.90 -14.35
CA GLY A 652 -13.07 -0.86 -13.32
C GLY A 652 -12.46 0.45 -13.83
N ASP A 653 -11.30 0.41 -14.50
CA ASP A 653 -10.64 1.59 -15.08
C ASP A 653 -11.55 2.28 -16.13
N LEU A 654 -12.21 1.49 -16.98
CA LEU A 654 -13.16 1.99 -17.95
C LEU A 654 -14.33 2.75 -17.30
N LEU A 655 -14.92 2.17 -16.29
CA LEU A 655 -16.07 2.72 -15.58
C LEU A 655 -15.69 3.92 -14.68
N LEU A 656 -14.46 3.95 -14.18
CA LEU A 656 -13.94 5.06 -13.36
C LEU A 656 -13.34 6.20 -14.17
N THR A 657 -13.36 6.14 -15.51
CA THR A 657 -12.98 7.27 -16.36
C THR A 657 -13.68 8.55 -15.87
N PRO A 658 -12.93 9.62 -15.48
CA PRO A 658 -13.54 10.76 -14.84
C PRO A 658 -14.36 11.62 -15.80
N THR A 659 -15.39 12.25 -15.29
CA THR A 659 -16.25 13.20 -16.00
C THR A 659 -15.42 14.36 -16.56
N ARG A 660 -15.65 14.73 -17.83
CA ARG A 660 -14.98 15.83 -18.50
C ARG A 660 -15.38 17.18 -17.90
N ILE A 661 -14.40 18.04 -17.63
CA ILE A 661 -14.61 19.42 -17.17
C ILE A 661 -14.57 20.33 -18.39
N TYR A 662 -15.67 21.02 -18.69
CA TYR A 662 -15.84 21.88 -19.86
C TYR A 662 -15.57 23.35 -19.59
N SER A 663 -15.42 23.79 -18.35
CA SER A 663 -15.41 25.19 -17.97
C SER A 663 -14.37 26.05 -18.68
N ARG A 664 -13.09 25.60 -18.76
CA ARG A 664 -12.03 26.40 -19.41
C ARG A 664 -12.10 26.40 -20.92
N THR A 665 -12.53 25.31 -21.53
CA THR A 665 -12.56 25.13 -22.97
C THR A 665 -13.82 25.72 -23.58
N LEU A 666 -14.97 25.58 -22.93
CA LEU A 666 -16.22 26.11 -23.49
C LEU A 666 -16.55 27.55 -23.07
N LEU A 667 -16.07 28.03 -21.93
CA LEU A 667 -16.39 29.40 -21.49
C LEU A 667 -16.01 30.49 -22.52
N PRO A 668 -14.87 30.45 -23.22
CA PRO A 668 -14.57 31.37 -24.30
C PRO A 668 -15.60 31.31 -25.45
N VAL A 669 -16.02 30.09 -25.81
CA VAL A 669 -17.00 29.85 -26.89
C VAL A 669 -18.39 30.38 -26.49
N LEU A 670 -18.81 30.14 -25.24
CA LEU A 670 -20.08 30.64 -24.71
C LEU A 670 -20.12 32.18 -24.62
N ARG A 671 -18.95 32.81 -24.33
CA ARG A 671 -18.78 34.26 -24.25
C ARG A 671 -18.63 34.95 -25.62
N SER A 672 -18.38 34.20 -26.70
CA SER A 672 -18.30 34.75 -28.05
C SER A 672 -19.59 35.42 -28.53
N GLY A 673 -20.72 35.09 -27.87
CA GLY A 673 -22.03 35.59 -28.26
C GLY A 673 -22.73 34.79 -29.37
N HIS A 674 -22.04 33.80 -29.95
CA HIS A 674 -22.56 32.95 -31.04
C HIS A 674 -23.46 31.82 -30.55
N VAL A 675 -23.34 31.43 -29.29
CA VAL A 675 -24.11 30.34 -28.64
C VAL A 675 -25.40 30.90 -28.03
N LYS A 676 -26.51 30.29 -28.36
CA LYS A 676 -27.85 30.68 -27.87
C LYS A 676 -28.25 29.91 -26.61
N ALA A 677 -27.82 28.65 -26.50
CA ALA A 677 -28.07 27.80 -25.35
C ALA A 677 -26.96 26.75 -25.18
N PHE A 678 -26.75 26.32 -23.95
CA PHE A 678 -25.87 25.22 -23.56
C PHE A 678 -26.65 24.27 -22.64
N ALA A 679 -26.59 22.96 -22.93
CA ALA A 679 -27.14 21.92 -22.08
C ALA A 679 -26.03 20.95 -21.66
N HIS A 680 -25.86 20.74 -20.35
CA HIS A 680 -25.04 19.66 -19.78
C HIS A 680 -25.84 18.34 -19.79
N ILE A 681 -25.27 17.26 -20.33
CA ILE A 681 -25.96 15.98 -20.43
C ILE A 681 -25.61 15.12 -19.21
N THR A 682 -26.57 15.05 -18.28
CA THR A 682 -26.48 14.37 -16.97
C THR A 682 -27.58 13.30 -16.84
N GLY A 683 -28.13 13.10 -15.65
CA GLY A 683 -29.34 12.27 -15.44
C GLY A 683 -30.52 12.76 -16.28
N GLY A 684 -31.19 11.82 -16.97
CA GLY A 684 -32.19 12.15 -17.98
C GLY A 684 -31.65 12.13 -19.43
N GLY A 685 -30.31 11.98 -19.61
CA GLY A 685 -29.65 11.80 -20.89
C GLY A 685 -29.98 12.88 -21.92
N LEU A 686 -29.98 12.52 -23.20
CA LEU A 686 -30.32 13.44 -24.30
C LEU A 686 -31.80 13.87 -24.27
N LEU A 687 -32.69 12.96 -23.81
CA LEU A 687 -34.15 13.17 -23.90
C LEU A 687 -34.65 14.25 -22.93
N GLU A 688 -34.09 14.35 -21.73
CA GLU A 688 -34.61 15.24 -20.68
C GLU A 688 -33.75 16.49 -20.45
N ASN A 689 -32.47 16.51 -20.81
CA ASN A 689 -31.59 17.67 -20.56
C ASN A 689 -31.70 18.73 -21.66
N ILE A 690 -31.78 18.33 -22.93
CA ILE A 690 -31.87 19.30 -24.06
C ILE A 690 -33.14 20.16 -23.98
N PRO A 691 -34.34 19.61 -23.66
CA PRO A 691 -35.56 20.42 -23.53
C PRO A 691 -35.49 21.53 -22.48
N ARG A 692 -34.62 21.41 -21.44
CA ARG A 692 -34.52 22.41 -20.37
C ARG A 692 -34.01 23.78 -20.85
N VAL A 693 -33.32 23.79 -22.00
CA VAL A 693 -32.71 25.00 -22.56
C VAL A 693 -33.42 25.49 -23.82
N LEU A 694 -34.57 24.89 -24.17
CA LEU A 694 -35.37 25.26 -25.32
C LEU A 694 -36.69 25.94 -24.91
N PRO A 695 -37.17 26.93 -25.66
CA PRO A 695 -38.51 27.52 -25.40
C PRO A 695 -39.63 26.49 -25.63
N PRO A 696 -40.83 26.70 -25.04
CA PRO A 696 -42.01 25.89 -25.34
C PRO A 696 -42.32 25.87 -26.83
N GLY A 697 -42.81 24.73 -27.34
CA GLY A 697 -43.16 24.53 -28.74
C GLY A 697 -41.99 24.19 -29.67
N LEU A 698 -40.74 24.17 -29.14
CA LEU A 698 -39.56 23.70 -29.90
C LEU A 698 -39.00 22.41 -29.30
N GLY A 699 -38.44 21.60 -30.17
CA GLY A 699 -37.70 20.37 -29.86
C GLY A 699 -36.50 20.22 -30.76
N VAL A 700 -35.87 19.06 -30.74
CA VAL A 700 -34.71 18.75 -31.58
C VAL A 700 -34.82 17.37 -32.21
N HIS A 701 -34.38 17.28 -33.47
CA HIS A 701 -34.12 15.99 -34.14
C HIS A 701 -32.61 15.75 -34.17
N LEU A 702 -32.16 14.63 -33.60
CA LEU A 702 -30.77 14.21 -33.55
C LEU A 702 -30.58 12.95 -34.41
N ASP A 703 -29.43 12.83 -35.07
CA ASP A 703 -29.04 11.61 -35.81
C ASP A 703 -27.72 11.08 -35.29
N ALA A 704 -27.77 9.88 -34.67
CA ALA A 704 -26.62 9.25 -33.99
C ALA A 704 -25.50 8.84 -34.98
N LYS A 705 -25.74 8.83 -36.26
CA LYS A 705 -24.67 8.63 -37.26
C LYS A 705 -23.72 9.80 -37.37
N ASN A 706 -24.08 10.96 -36.82
CA ASN A 706 -23.32 12.20 -36.94
C ASN A 706 -22.28 12.38 -35.82
N TRP A 707 -22.19 11.47 -34.82
CA TRP A 707 -21.19 11.56 -33.80
C TRP A 707 -20.66 10.17 -33.43
N ARG A 708 -19.48 10.17 -32.82
CA ARG A 708 -18.84 8.94 -32.34
C ARG A 708 -19.41 8.50 -30.99
N ILE A 709 -19.97 7.29 -30.94
CA ILE A 709 -20.45 6.66 -29.72
C ILE A 709 -19.30 5.79 -29.12
N PRO A 710 -18.78 6.05 -27.92
CA PRO A 710 -17.78 5.19 -27.27
C PRO A 710 -18.26 3.75 -27.06
N GLY A 711 -17.35 2.78 -27.22
CA GLY A 711 -17.67 1.33 -27.19
C GLY A 711 -18.33 0.83 -25.89
N VAL A 712 -18.11 1.56 -24.78
CA VAL A 712 -18.75 1.24 -23.49
C VAL A 712 -20.29 1.28 -23.57
N PHE A 713 -20.86 2.20 -24.33
CA PHE A 713 -22.32 2.28 -24.51
C PHE A 713 -22.87 1.12 -25.34
N SER A 714 -22.17 0.73 -26.40
CA SER A 714 -22.51 -0.45 -27.21
C SER A 714 -22.44 -1.75 -26.39
N TRP A 715 -21.43 -1.85 -25.50
CA TRP A 715 -21.30 -2.97 -24.59
C TRP A 715 -22.44 -3.01 -23.56
N LEU A 716 -22.77 -1.89 -22.92
CA LEU A 716 -23.86 -1.81 -21.95
C LEU A 716 -25.22 -2.13 -22.58
N GLN A 717 -25.49 -1.61 -23.80
CA GLN A 717 -26.70 -1.87 -24.52
C GLN A 717 -26.88 -3.37 -24.78
N ARG A 718 -25.82 -4.04 -25.22
CA ARG A 718 -25.86 -5.46 -25.58
C ARG A 718 -25.98 -6.35 -24.33
N GLU A 719 -25.08 -6.18 -23.35
CA GLU A 719 -25.07 -7.02 -22.14
C GLU A 719 -26.31 -6.82 -21.28
N GLY A 720 -26.80 -5.57 -21.20
CA GLY A 720 -28.00 -5.23 -20.44
C GLY A 720 -29.32 -5.43 -21.22
N HIS A 721 -29.27 -5.67 -22.53
CA HIS A 721 -30.45 -5.63 -23.44
C HIS A 721 -31.27 -4.35 -23.25
N VAL A 722 -30.56 -3.22 -23.08
CA VAL A 722 -31.19 -1.92 -22.78
C VAL A 722 -31.85 -1.36 -24.04
N SER A 723 -33.09 -0.91 -23.93
CA SER A 723 -33.83 -0.34 -25.06
C SER A 723 -33.21 0.99 -25.54
N GLU A 724 -33.53 1.38 -26.78
CA GLU A 724 -33.06 2.64 -27.38
C GLU A 724 -33.46 3.86 -26.54
N GLU A 725 -34.71 3.92 -26.12
CA GLU A 725 -35.24 4.98 -25.30
C GLU A 725 -34.52 5.07 -23.95
N GLU A 726 -34.31 3.93 -23.29
CA GLU A 726 -33.62 3.89 -21.98
C GLU A 726 -32.14 4.24 -22.12
N MET A 727 -31.45 3.86 -23.20
CA MET A 727 -30.08 4.32 -23.48
C MET A 727 -30.02 5.86 -23.62
N ALA A 728 -30.91 6.43 -24.40
CA ALA A 728 -30.96 7.89 -24.63
C ALA A 728 -31.41 8.69 -23.41
N ARG A 729 -32.17 8.06 -22.48
CA ARG A 729 -32.67 8.68 -21.25
C ARG A 729 -31.69 8.56 -20.11
N THR A 730 -31.00 7.43 -19.97
CA THR A 730 -30.13 7.17 -18.81
C THR A 730 -28.70 7.63 -19.03
N PHE A 731 -28.20 7.55 -20.29
CA PHE A 731 -26.81 7.79 -20.64
C PHE A 731 -26.62 8.98 -21.59
N ASN A 732 -25.41 9.52 -21.58
CA ASN A 732 -25.02 10.60 -22.49
C ASN A 732 -24.73 10.12 -23.94
N CYS A 733 -24.56 8.78 -24.15
CA CYS A 733 -24.31 8.15 -25.44
C CYS A 733 -23.17 8.78 -26.26
N GLY A 734 -22.14 9.32 -25.57
CA GLY A 734 -20.96 9.95 -26.18
C GLY A 734 -21.01 11.48 -26.27
N ILE A 735 -22.14 12.11 -25.92
CA ILE A 735 -22.32 13.57 -25.91
C ILE A 735 -22.44 14.06 -24.49
N GLY A 736 -21.42 14.76 -23.98
CA GLY A 736 -21.42 15.32 -22.63
C GLY A 736 -22.02 16.73 -22.54
N ALA A 737 -22.01 17.48 -23.62
CA ALA A 737 -22.60 18.81 -23.68
C ALA A 737 -23.24 19.08 -25.06
N VAL A 738 -24.25 19.94 -25.09
CA VAL A 738 -24.96 20.36 -26.31
C VAL A 738 -25.00 21.88 -26.40
N LEU A 739 -24.68 22.42 -27.58
CA LEU A 739 -24.79 23.84 -27.91
C LEU A 739 -25.87 24.05 -28.94
N VAL A 740 -26.69 25.09 -28.79
CA VAL A 740 -27.63 25.56 -29.81
C VAL A 740 -27.08 26.83 -30.43
N VAL A 741 -26.91 26.83 -31.74
CA VAL A 741 -26.35 27.96 -32.50
C VAL A 741 -27.16 28.23 -33.76
N SER A 742 -27.09 29.46 -34.32
CA SER A 742 -27.71 29.69 -35.63
C SER A 742 -26.90 29.00 -36.73
N GLU A 743 -27.55 28.59 -37.81
CA GLU A 743 -26.92 27.94 -38.97
C GLU A 743 -25.72 28.77 -39.47
N LYS A 744 -25.84 30.10 -39.50
CA LYS A 744 -24.76 31.02 -39.95
C LYS A 744 -23.51 30.96 -39.06
N GLN A 745 -23.65 30.65 -37.77
CA GLN A 745 -22.55 30.62 -36.80
C GLN A 745 -21.97 29.21 -36.58
N GLN A 746 -22.57 28.18 -37.17
CA GLN A 746 -22.16 26.80 -37.01
C GLN A 746 -20.65 26.60 -37.25
N LYS A 747 -20.14 27.06 -38.40
CA LYS A 747 -18.73 26.89 -38.77
C LYS A 747 -17.77 27.62 -37.81
N VAL A 748 -18.15 28.85 -37.39
CA VAL A 748 -17.36 29.64 -36.44
C VAL A 748 -17.25 28.94 -35.11
N VAL A 749 -18.36 28.44 -34.55
CA VAL A 749 -18.38 27.76 -33.26
C VAL A 749 -17.62 26.44 -33.33
N LEU A 750 -17.75 25.65 -34.41
CA LEU A 750 -16.95 24.41 -34.56
C LEU A 750 -15.44 24.71 -34.61
N CYS A 751 -15.02 25.75 -35.35
CA CYS A 751 -13.62 26.16 -35.40
C CYS A 751 -13.10 26.63 -34.00
N GLU A 752 -13.92 27.35 -33.23
CA GLU A 752 -13.59 27.76 -31.88
C GLU A 752 -13.45 26.57 -30.95
N LEU A 753 -14.31 25.54 -31.05
CA LEU A 753 -14.25 24.29 -30.29
C LEU A 753 -12.96 23.52 -30.65
N GLU A 754 -12.64 23.41 -31.93
CA GLU A 754 -11.42 22.76 -32.42
C GLU A 754 -10.15 23.44 -31.89
N LYS A 755 -10.09 24.78 -31.86
CA LYS A 755 -8.98 25.53 -31.22
C LYS A 755 -8.80 25.25 -29.77
N GLN A 756 -9.89 24.93 -29.07
CA GLN A 756 -9.88 24.51 -27.67
C GLN A 756 -9.63 23.00 -27.50
N GLN A 757 -9.32 22.27 -28.58
CA GLN A 757 -9.11 20.82 -28.61
C GLN A 757 -10.34 20.02 -28.14
N GLU A 758 -11.53 20.56 -28.37
CA GLU A 758 -12.79 19.88 -28.10
C GLU A 758 -13.29 19.14 -29.37
N GLU A 759 -13.52 17.83 -29.22
CA GLU A 759 -14.17 17.05 -30.28
C GLU A 759 -15.67 17.34 -30.29
N ALA A 760 -16.19 17.85 -31.41
CA ALA A 760 -17.59 18.27 -31.51
C ALA A 760 -18.16 18.02 -32.91
N TRP A 761 -19.46 17.80 -33.01
CA TRP A 761 -20.17 17.48 -34.25
C TRP A 761 -21.50 18.21 -34.34
N VAL A 762 -21.96 18.45 -35.55
CA VAL A 762 -23.36 18.78 -35.79
C VAL A 762 -24.19 17.53 -35.66
N ILE A 763 -24.95 17.42 -34.57
CA ILE A 763 -25.71 16.21 -34.24
C ILE A 763 -27.18 16.29 -34.62
N GLY A 764 -27.67 17.49 -34.99
CA GLY A 764 -29.06 17.67 -35.35
C GLY A 764 -29.47 19.13 -35.51
N MET A 765 -30.79 19.36 -35.46
CA MET A 765 -31.37 20.69 -35.59
C MET A 765 -32.57 20.88 -34.68
N VAL A 766 -32.88 22.15 -34.42
CA VAL A 766 -34.08 22.57 -33.69
C VAL A 766 -35.28 22.51 -34.66
N VAL A 767 -36.38 21.94 -34.20
CA VAL A 767 -37.64 21.73 -34.95
C VAL A 767 -38.81 22.21 -34.14
N THR A 768 -39.93 22.51 -34.81
CA THR A 768 -41.20 22.73 -34.13
C THR A 768 -41.69 21.41 -33.49
N SER A 769 -42.07 21.43 -32.23
CA SER A 769 -42.61 20.29 -31.48
C SER A 769 -44.00 20.66 -30.93
N PRO A 770 -45.09 20.18 -31.54
CA PRO A 770 -46.42 20.41 -31.02
C PRO A 770 -46.62 19.88 -29.60
N GLU A 771 -47.53 20.47 -28.87
CA GLU A 771 -47.89 20.02 -27.52
C GLU A 771 -48.31 18.56 -27.50
N GLY A 772 -47.76 17.75 -26.61
CA GLY A 772 -47.99 16.30 -26.50
C GLY A 772 -47.04 15.45 -27.38
N SER A 773 -46.16 16.07 -28.22
CA SER A 773 -45.14 15.33 -29.01
C SER A 773 -43.81 15.28 -28.23
N PRO A 774 -42.99 14.24 -28.46
CA PRO A 774 -41.62 14.18 -27.89
C PRO A 774 -40.79 15.40 -28.35
N ARG A 775 -40.20 16.11 -27.41
CA ARG A 775 -39.35 17.27 -27.69
C ARG A 775 -37.95 16.90 -28.20
N VAL A 776 -37.51 15.66 -28.01
CA VAL A 776 -36.24 15.13 -28.54
C VAL A 776 -36.51 13.82 -29.24
N THR A 777 -36.06 13.70 -30.48
CA THR A 777 -36.04 12.46 -31.26
C THR A 777 -34.58 12.13 -31.60
N VAL A 778 -34.13 10.94 -31.26
CA VAL A 778 -32.78 10.44 -31.62
C VAL A 778 -32.98 9.31 -32.64
N LYS A 779 -32.45 9.47 -33.84
CA LYS A 779 -32.53 8.45 -34.90
C LYS A 779 -31.22 7.65 -34.93
N HIS A 780 -31.33 6.38 -35.33
CA HIS A 780 -30.21 5.46 -35.62
C HIS A 780 -29.29 5.17 -34.42
N LEU A 781 -29.74 5.34 -33.17
CA LEU A 781 -28.89 5.20 -31.98
C LEU A 781 -28.42 3.75 -31.85
N ILE A 782 -29.33 2.76 -31.87
CA ILE A 782 -28.96 1.35 -31.74
C ILE A 782 -28.21 0.86 -32.98
N GLU A 783 -28.61 1.28 -34.21
CA GLU A 783 -27.89 0.93 -35.44
C GLU A 783 -26.41 1.33 -35.34
N THR A 784 -26.13 2.58 -34.91
CA THR A 784 -24.78 3.10 -34.75
C THR A 784 -24.00 2.37 -33.68
N MET A 785 -24.63 2.01 -32.54
CA MET A 785 -24.03 1.18 -31.50
C MET A 785 -23.68 -0.23 -32.00
N GLN A 786 -24.49 -0.81 -32.85
CA GLN A 786 -24.28 -2.16 -33.44
C GLN A 786 -23.16 -2.13 -34.49
N MET A 787 -23.13 -1.11 -35.37
CA MET A 787 -22.08 -0.95 -36.38
C MET A 787 -20.67 -0.82 -35.75
N ASN A 788 -20.52 -0.12 -34.67
CA ASN A 788 -19.25 -0.03 -33.92
C ASN A 788 -18.72 -1.39 -33.43
N HIS A 789 -19.58 -2.42 -33.38
CA HIS A 789 -19.18 -3.78 -32.96
C HIS A 789 -18.68 -4.62 -34.15
N THR A 790 -19.24 -4.41 -35.36
CA THR A 790 -18.86 -5.16 -36.57
C THR A 790 -17.48 -4.78 -37.08
N VAL A 791 -17.05 -3.55 -36.81
CA VAL A 791 -15.73 -3.04 -37.17
C VAL A 791 -14.59 -3.62 -36.30
N VAL A 792 -14.88 -4.14 -35.11
CA VAL A 792 -13.88 -4.75 -34.21
C VAL A 792 -13.63 -6.23 -34.53
N GLY A 793 -14.55 -6.88 -35.22
CA GLY A 793 -14.49 -8.33 -35.55
C GLY A 793 -13.88 -8.68 -36.92
N ASN A 794 -13.99 -7.83 -37.93
CA ASN A 794 -13.43 -8.05 -39.27
C ASN A 794 -12.98 -6.73 -39.87
N GLY A 795 -11.67 -6.56 -40.01
CA GLY A 795 -11.08 -5.36 -40.58
C GLY A 795 -11.49 -5.18 -42.04
N ILE A 796 -12.51 -4.38 -42.32
CA ILE A 796 -12.80 -3.82 -43.65
C ILE A 796 -13.32 -2.38 -43.51
N LEU A 797 -12.65 -1.50 -44.23
CA LEU A 797 -12.85 -0.06 -44.37
C LEU A 797 -14.13 0.26 -45.12
N VAL A 798 -14.84 1.31 -44.70
CA VAL A 798 -15.70 2.09 -45.61
C VAL A 798 -15.42 3.57 -45.40
N GLU A 799 -15.15 4.22 -46.50
CA GLU A 799 -14.75 5.62 -46.67
C GLU A 799 -15.83 6.61 -46.21
N ASN A 800 -15.44 7.61 -45.44
CA ASN A 800 -15.51 9.05 -45.70
C ASN A 800 -15.26 9.86 -44.44
N GLY A 801 -14.19 10.60 -44.44
CA GLY A 801 -13.94 11.71 -43.51
C GLY A 801 -12.70 11.57 -42.68
N THR A 802 -11.57 12.11 -43.16
CA THR A 802 -10.31 12.46 -42.48
C THR A 802 -9.78 11.50 -41.43
N LEU A 803 -8.89 10.63 -41.88
CA LEU A 803 -8.03 9.72 -41.11
C LEU A 803 -7.19 10.47 -40.08
N LYS A 804 -7.34 10.17 -38.77
CA LYS A 804 -6.17 10.20 -37.88
C LYS A 804 -5.22 9.12 -38.38
N PRO A 805 -3.91 9.38 -38.51
CA PRO A 805 -2.97 8.35 -38.94
C PRO A 805 -3.00 7.17 -38.00
N ASP A 806 -3.01 5.93 -38.53
CA ASP A 806 -2.87 4.70 -37.78
C ASP A 806 -1.68 4.84 -36.82
N LYS A 807 -1.84 4.39 -35.57
CA LYS A 807 -0.73 4.36 -34.60
C LYS A 807 0.44 3.60 -35.22
N ALA A 808 1.62 4.21 -35.25
CA ALA A 808 2.83 3.58 -35.79
C ALA A 808 3.08 2.22 -35.09
N ARG A 809 3.28 1.17 -35.87
CA ARG A 809 3.49 -0.20 -35.40
C ARG A 809 4.96 -0.39 -35.02
N VAL A 810 5.22 -0.60 -33.75
CA VAL A 810 6.57 -0.61 -33.16
C VAL A 810 7.02 -2.02 -32.83
N ALA A 811 8.24 -2.40 -33.23
CA ALA A 811 8.96 -3.52 -32.68
C ALA A 811 9.98 -3.06 -31.64
N VAL A 812 10.10 -3.77 -30.53
CA VAL A 812 11.12 -3.49 -29.52
C VAL A 812 12.10 -4.67 -29.44
N LEU A 813 13.39 -4.39 -29.68
CA LEU A 813 14.48 -5.37 -29.60
C LEU A 813 15.17 -5.27 -28.25
N ILE A 814 15.35 -6.42 -27.56
CA ILE A 814 15.92 -6.50 -26.21
C ILE A 814 16.96 -7.60 -26.08
N SER A 815 17.85 -7.53 -25.04
CA SER A 815 18.82 -8.59 -24.69
C SER A 815 18.82 -8.97 -23.20
N GLY A 816 17.98 -8.33 -22.36
CA GLY A 816 18.08 -8.44 -20.90
C GLY A 816 16.80 -8.15 -20.11
N THR A 817 16.94 -7.38 -19.02
CA THR A 817 15.91 -7.12 -18.02
C THR A 817 14.69 -6.38 -18.53
N GLY A 818 14.80 -5.61 -19.62
CA GLY A 818 13.70 -4.89 -20.25
C GLY A 818 13.16 -3.73 -19.40
N SER A 819 14.01 -2.95 -18.71
CA SER A 819 13.59 -1.77 -17.98
C SER A 819 13.06 -0.68 -18.94
N ASN A 820 13.82 -0.36 -19.99
CA ASN A 820 13.39 0.56 -21.05
C ASN A 820 12.17 0.03 -21.82
N LEU A 821 12.06 -1.30 -22.03
CA LEU A 821 10.87 -1.90 -22.62
C LEU A 821 9.62 -1.61 -21.78
N GLN A 822 9.71 -1.69 -20.43
CA GLN A 822 8.57 -1.39 -19.57
C GLN A 822 8.10 0.06 -19.74
N ALA A 823 9.02 1.02 -19.73
CA ALA A 823 8.69 2.43 -19.97
C ALA A 823 8.02 2.68 -21.33
N LEU A 824 8.48 1.98 -22.38
CA LEU A 824 7.84 2.04 -23.70
C LEU A 824 6.45 1.40 -23.71
N ILE A 825 6.27 0.26 -23.02
CA ILE A 825 4.96 -0.40 -22.86
C ILE A 825 3.98 0.57 -22.20
N ASP A 826 4.35 1.14 -21.04
CA ASP A 826 3.49 2.04 -20.27
C ASP A 826 3.05 3.25 -21.09
N SER A 827 3.99 3.89 -21.81
CA SER A 827 3.70 5.05 -22.66
C SER A 827 2.88 4.71 -23.92
N THR A 828 3.11 3.56 -24.55
CA THR A 828 2.36 3.18 -25.78
C THR A 828 0.96 2.67 -25.49
N GLN A 829 0.64 2.34 -24.23
CA GLN A 829 -0.69 1.99 -23.77
C GLN A 829 -1.57 3.22 -23.53
N GLU A 830 -1.00 4.42 -23.39
CA GLU A 830 -1.78 5.65 -23.28
C GLU A 830 -2.62 5.90 -24.55
N LEU A 831 -3.85 6.38 -24.36
CA LEU A 831 -4.80 6.69 -25.46
C LEU A 831 -4.25 7.76 -26.39
N SER A 832 -3.47 8.70 -25.86
CA SER A 832 -2.82 9.79 -26.58
C SER A 832 -1.62 9.35 -27.42
N SER A 833 -1.11 8.13 -27.21
CA SER A 833 0.07 7.63 -27.91
C SER A 833 -0.14 7.48 -29.42
N SER A 834 0.78 7.99 -30.20
CA SER A 834 0.87 7.81 -31.65
C SER A 834 1.53 6.49 -32.05
N ALA A 835 1.97 5.66 -31.07
CA ALA A 835 2.68 4.41 -31.28
C ALA A 835 1.96 3.23 -30.62
N ARG A 836 2.12 2.00 -31.17
CA ARG A 836 1.67 0.74 -30.57
C ARG A 836 2.73 -0.34 -30.74
N ILE A 837 3.18 -0.96 -29.64
CA ILE A 837 4.12 -2.08 -29.72
C ILE A 837 3.37 -3.33 -30.22
N VAL A 838 3.84 -3.90 -31.34
CA VAL A 838 3.21 -5.05 -31.99
C VAL A 838 3.98 -6.34 -31.80
N VAL A 839 5.28 -6.26 -31.49
CA VAL A 839 6.14 -7.42 -31.23
C VAL A 839 7.35 -7.01 -30.40
N VAL A 840 7.78 -7.89 -29.51
CA VAL A 840 9.07 -7.80 -28.80
C VAL A 840 9.97 -8.95 -29.23
N ILE A 841 11.18 -8.63 -29.69
CA ILE A 841 12.15 -9.59 -30.18
C ILE A 841 13.36 -9.63 -29.25
N SER A 842 13.74 -10.82 -28.81
CA SER A 842 14.95 -11.03 -27.99
C SER A 842 15.95 -11.95 -28.67
N ASN A 843 17.26 -11.61 -28.56
CA ASN A 843 18.33 -12.49 -29.00
C ASN A 843 18.74 -13.52 -27.94
N LYS A 844 18.07 -13.54 -26.78
CA LYS A 844 18.28 -14.49 -25.68
C LYS A 844 16.93 -15.03 -25.20
N ALA A 845 16.87 -16.35 -24.94
CA ALA A 845 15.73 -16.97 -24.31
C ALA A 845 15.68 -16.64 -22.79
N ALA A 846 14.50 -16.77 -22.18
CA ALA A 846 14.29 -16.66 -20.73
C ALA A 846 14.83 -15.35 -20.08
N VAL A 847 14.68 -14.22 -20.76
CA VAL A 847 15.02 -12.90 -20.19
C VAL A 847 13.77 -12.24 -19.62
N ALA A 848 13.90 -11.52 -18.51
CA ALA A 848 12.78 -10.85 -17.82
C ALA A 848 11.99 -9.88 -18.71
N GLY A 849 12.63 -9.29 -19.74
CA GLY A 849 11.93 -8.44 -20.70
C GLY A 849 10.87 -9.17 -21.52
N LEU A 850 11.04 -10.46 -21.83
CA LEU A 850 10.02 -11.26 -22.54
C LEU A 850 8.79 -11.51 -21.66
N GLU A 851 8.99 -11.76 -20.36
CA GLU A 851 7.90 -11.93 -19.40
C GLU A 851 7.07 -10.65 -19.27
N LYS A 852 7.73 -9.47 -19.27
CA LYS A 852 7.05 -8.17 -19.24
C LYS A 852 6.16 -7.97 -20.47
N ALA A 853 6.67 -8.28 -21.66
CA ALA A 853 5.91 -8.23 -22.89
C ALA A 853 4.71 -9.19 -22.88
N GLN A 854 4.89 -10.43 -22.40
CA GLN A 854 3.81 -11.41 -22.29
C GLN A 854 2.72 -10.96 -21.32
N ARG A 855 3.09 -10.41 -20.16
CA ARG A 855 2.11 -9.83 -19.19
C ARG A 855 1.33 -8.67 -19.80
N ALA A 856 1.94 -7.89 -20.69
CA ALA A 856 1.30 -6.80 -21.43
C ALA A 856 0.49 -7.29 -22.65
N GLY A 857 0.37 -8.61 -22.89
CA GLY A 857 -0.34 -9.17 -24.04
C GLY A 857 0.37 -8.93 -25.39
N ILE A 858 1.68 -8.60 -25.39
CA ILE A 858 2.44 -8.30 -26.60
C ILE A 858 3.10 -9.58 -27.13
N PRO A 859 2.94 -9.94 -28.43
CA PRO A 859 3.60 -11.06 -29.03
C PRO A 859 5.13 -11.02 -28.86
N THR A 860 5.74 -12.14 -28.53
CA THR A 860 7.20 -12.23 -28.34
C THR A 860 7.82 -13.21 -29.34
N ARG A 861 9.05 -12.93 -29.77
CA ARG A 861 9.87 -13.81 -30.60
C ARG A 861 11.29 -13.91 -30.04
N VAL A 862 11.84 -15.11 -30.06
CA VAL A 862 13.24 -15.34 -29.64
C VAL A 862 14.05 -15.81 -30.86
N ILE A 863 15.09 -15.03 -31.21
CA ILE A 863 16.00 -15.34 -32.31
C ILE A 863 17.41 -15.40 -31.75
N SER A 864 17.95 -16.60 -31.54
CA SER A 864 19.30 -16.75 -31.02
C SER A 864 20.35 -16.45 -32.11
N HIS A 865 21.15 -15.41 -31.89
CA HIS A 865 22.24 -15.07 -32.80
C HIS A 865 23.28 -16.21 -32.99
N LYS A 866 23.36 -17.15 -32.03
CA LYS A 866 24.24 -18.33 -32.08
C LYS A 866 23.79 -19.37 -33.12
N SER A 867 22.54 -19.29 -33.59
CA SER A 867 21.97 -20.21 -34.56
C SER A 867 22.30 -19.83 -36.02
N TYR A 868 22.93 -18.70 -36.25
CA TYR A 868 23.23 -18.17 -37.58
C TYR A 868 24.75 -18.07 -37.80
N LYS A 869 25.21 -18.40 -39.04
CA LYS A 869 26.64 -18.40 -39.39
C LYS A 869 27.19 -17.00 -39.60
N THR A 870 26.38 -16.04 -40.04
CA THR A 870 26.78 -14.67 -40.29
C THR A 870 25.82 -13.71 -39.66
N ARG A 871 26.23 -12.44 -39.52
CA ARG A 871 25.40 -11.35 -38.95
C ARG A 871 24.25 -11.07 -39.88
N GLU A 872 24.46 -11.04 -41.16
CA GLU A 872 23.46 -10.77 -42.20
C GLU A 872 22.29 -11.74 -42.11
N LEU A 873 22.56 -13.06 -42.01
CA LEU A 873 21.53 -14.10 -41.88
C LEU A 873 20.70 -13.96 -40.58
N PHE A 874 21.32 -13.49 -39.50
CA PHE A 874 20.62 -13.21 -38.26
C PHE A 874 19.71 -11.99 -38.41
N ASP A 875 20.19 -10.91 -39.04
CA ASP A 875 19.44 -9.66 -39.27
C ASP A 875 18.29 -9.90 -40.28
N ASP A 876 18.50 -10.78 -41.29
CA ASP A 876 17.44 -11.19 -42.23
C ASP A 876 16.30 -11.92 -41.50
N ALA A 877 16.63 -12.75 -40.51
CA ALA A 877 15.59 -13.41 -39.70
C ALA A 877 14.81 -12.40 -38.79
N ILE A 878 15.46 -11.38 -38.27
CA ILE A 878 14.78 -10.27 -37.59
C ILE A 878 13.87 -9.55 -38.57
N ASP A 879 14.38 -9.21 -39.75
CA ASP A 879 13.63 -8.47 -40.78
C ASP A 879 12.34 -9.22 -41.21
N GLN A 880 12.41 -10.53 -41.37
CA GLN A 880 11.22 -11.35 -41.68
C GLN A 880 10.12 -11.19 -40.62
N ILE A 881 10.48 -11.18 -39.33
CA ILE A 881 9.52 -10.96 -38.26
C ILE A 881 8.99 -9.52 -38.29
N LEU A 882 9.85 -8.51 -38.53
CA LEU A 882 9.40 -7.13 -38.66
C LEU A 882 8.37 -6.97 -39.78
N GLN A 883 8.56 -7.68 -40.90
CA GLN A 883 7.58 -7.71 -42.00
C GLN A 883 6.31 -8.48 -41.64
N GLU A 884 6.42 -9.68 -40.99
CA GLU A 884 5.27 -10.45 -40.50
C GLU A 884 4.32 -9.58 -39.66
N PHE A 885 4.88 -8.73 -38.79
CA PHE A 885 4.14 -7.83 -37.94
C PHE A 885 3.88 -6.43 -38.55
N SER A 886 4.19 -6.20 -39.85
CA SER A 886 4.02 -4.92 -40.53
C SER A 886 4.54 -3.74 -39.68
N VAL A 887 5.80 -3.80 -39.26
CA VAL A 887 6.42 -2.84 -38.34
C VAL A 887 6.79 -1.56 -39.09
N ASP A 888 6.46 -0.39 -38.50
CA ASP A 888 6.83 0.92 -39.03
C ASP A 888 8.12 1.47 -38.39
N LEU A 889 8.30 1.22 -37.08
CA LEU A 889 9.41 1.72 -36.27
C LEU A 889 10.04 0.61 -35.44
N VAL A 890 11.35 0.67 -35.24
CA VAL A 890 12.10 -0.25 -34.40
C VAL A 890 12.78 0.48 -33.25
N CYS A 891 12.59 0.03 -32.01
CA CYS A 891 13.26 0.55 -30.81
C CYS A 891 14.29 -0.46 -30.29
N LEU A 892 15.55 -0.05 -30.14
CA LEU A 892 16.59 -0.84 -29.49
C LEU A 892 16.63 -0.51 -28.00
N ALA A 893 15.97 -1.32 -27.18
CA ALA A 893 15.84 -1.12 -25.73
C ALA A 893 16.80 -2.04 -24.96
N GLY A 894 18.09 -1.73 -25.00
CA GLY A 894 19.14 -2.56 -24.44
C GLY A 894 19.44 -3.80 -25.30
N PHE A 895 19.40 -3.66 -26.60
CA PHE A 895 19.76 -4.71 -27.55
C PHE A 895 21.27 -4.74 -27.80
N MET A 896 21.96 -5.69 -27.17
CA MET A 896 23.43 -5.76 -27.13
C MET A 896 24.03 -6.51 -28.34
N ARG A 897 23.63 -6.09 -29.56
CA ARG A 897 24.20 -6.63 -30.82
C ARG A 897 24.37 -5.52 -31.84
N ILE A 898 25.49 -5.57 -32.58
CA ILE A 898 25.73 -4.68 -33.71
C ILE A 898 25.02 -5.28 -34.93
N LEU A 899 24.18 -4.49 -35.55
CA LEU A 899 23.43 -4.83 -36.77
C LEU A 899 24.29 -4.62 -38.03
N SER A 900 23.97 -5.31 -39.12
CA SER A 900 24.68 -5.17 -40.39
C SER A 900 24.36 -3.86 -41.08
N SER A 901 25.28 -3.31 -41.90
CA SER A 901 25.04 -2.08 -42.64
C SER A 901 23.86 -2.19 -43.61
N GLN A 902 23.59 -3.37 -44.16
CA GLN A 902 22.43 -3.61 -45.00
C GLN A 902 21.11 -3.46 -44.26
N PHE A 903 21.00 -4.01 -43.04
CA PHE A 903 19.83 -3.90 -42.18
C PHE A 903 19.63 -2.45 -41.74
N VAL A 904 20.68 -1.76 -41.29
CA VAL A 904 20.61 -0.36 -40.86
C VAL A 904 20.16 0.56 -42.00
N LYS A 905 20.67 0.36 -43.24
CA LYS A 905 20.23 1.13 -44.44
C LYS A 905 18.75 0.91 -44.72
N LYS A 906 18.26 -0.33 -44.62
CA LYS A 906 16.85 -0.66 -44.87
C LYS A 906 15.89 0.06 -43.89
N TRP A 907 16.32 0.18 -42.64
CA TRP A 907 15.54 0.79 -41.54
C TRP A 907 16.01 2.22 -41.21
N ASN A 908 16.71 2.92 -42.13
CA ASN A 908 17.20 4.27 -41.95
C ASN A 908 16.06 5.26 -41.69
N GLY A 909 16.18 6.09 -40.63
CA GLY A 909 15.13 7.02 -40.18
C GLY A 909 13.93 6.37 -39.48
N LYS A 910 13.95 5.00 -39.29
CA LYS A 910 12.87 4.23 -38.66
C LYS A 910 13.34 3.43 -37.44
N MET A 911 14.62 3.56 -37.08
CA MET A 911 15.21 2.80 -35.97
C MET A 911 15.80 3.75 -34.94
N LEU A 912 15.37 3.58 -33.67
CA LEU A 912 15.74 4.40 -32.52
C LEU A 912 16.60 3.59 -31.56
N ASN A 913 17.67 4.19 -31.03
CA ASN A 913 18.48 3.61 -29.97
C ASN A 913 18.57 4.57 -28.78
N ILE A 914 18.62 3.99 -27.55
CA ILE A 914 18.96 4.74 -26.35
C ILE A 914 20.36 4.37 -25.89
N HIS A 915 21.20 5.40 -25.67
CA HIS A 915 22.58 5.25 -25.24
C HIS A 915 22.78 5.96 -23.88
N PRO A 916 23.43 5.32 -22.89
CA PRO A 916 23.55 5.84 -21.52
C PRO A 916 24.71 6.85 -21.36
N SER A 917 24.84 7.79 -22.27
CA SER A 917 25.72 8.97 -22.15
C SER A 917 25.19 10.13 -22.97
N LEU A 918 25.73 11.34 -22.75
CA LEU A 918 25.50 12.49 -23.61
C LEU A 918 26.40 12.39 -24.86
N LEU A 919 25.89 11.78 -25.92
CA LEU A 919 26.60 11.69 -27.20
C LEU A 919 26.97 13.10 -27.72
N PRO A 920 28.15 13.29 -28.33
CA PRO A 920 29.10 12.28 -28.83
C PRO A 920 30.10 11.74 -27.80
N SER A 921 29.95 12.07 -26.50
CA SER A 921 30.85 11.60 -25.45
C SER A 921 30.52 10.16 -25.03
N PHE A 922 31.55 9.39 -24.67
CA PHE A 922 31.45 8.06 -24.09
C PHE A 922 30.64 7.06 -24.95
N LYS A 923 30.97 6.95 -26.25
CA LYS A 923 30.38 5.99 -27.18
C LYS A 923 30.72 4.52 -26.83
N GLY A 924 29.88 3.60 -27.29
CA GLY A 924 30.11 2.16 -27.18
C GLY A 924 29.73 1.56 -25.83
N SER A 925 30.39 0.50 -25.41
CA SER A 925 30.13 -0.20 -24.17
C SER A 925 30.71 0.52 -22.95
N ASN A 926 30.10 0.26 -21.76
CA ASN A 926 30.58 0.74 -20.44
C ASN A 926 30.61 2.27 -20.29
N ALA A 927 29.65 2.99 -20.86
CA ALA A 927 29.59 4.46 -20.84
C ALA A 927 29.64 5.04 -19.41
N HIS A 928 29.04 4.39 -18.39
CA HIS A 928 29.08 4.83 -17.00
C HIS A 928 30.51 4.73 -16.41
N GLU A 929 31.24 3.65 -16.72
CA GLU A 929 32.65 3.48 -16.28
C GLU A 929 33.54 4.54 -16.92
N GLN A 930 33.31 4.82 -18.22
CA GLN A 930 34.04 5.86 -18.96
C GLN A 930 33.79 7.26 -18.35
N ALA A 931 32.53 7.58 -18.03
CA ALA A 931 32.17 8.85 -17.42
C ALA A 931 32.81 9.03 -16.03
N LEU A 932 32.77 8.00 -15.18
CA LEU A 932 33.40 8.04 -13.85
C LEU A 932 34.94 8.13 -13.96
N ALA A 933 35.56 7.37 -14.88
CA ALA A 933 37.00 7.40 -15.10
C ALA A 933 37.49 8.75 -15.67
N ALA A 934 36.66 9.41 -16.48
CA ALA A 934 36.95 10.76 -17.01
C ALA A 934 36.76 11.87 -15.97
N GLY A 935 36.15 11.57 -14.81
CA GLY A 935 35.94 12.55 -13.73
C GLY A 935 34.95 13.67 -14.09
N VAL A 936 34.02 13.43 -15.02
CA VAL A 936 33.03 14.45 -15.41
C VAL A 936 32.01 14.65 -14.29
N THR A 937 31.49 15.86 -14.15
CA THR A 937 30.45 16.21 -13.16
C THR A 937 29.03 16.03 -13.70
N VAL A 938 28.89 15.87 -15.03
CA VAL A 938 27.62 15.67 -15.73
C VAL A 938 27.78 14.60 -16.80
N THR A 939 26.87 13.66 -16.82
CA THR A 939 26.66 12.67 -17.91
C THR A 939 25.17 12.64 -18.26
N GLY A 940 24.61 11.58 -18.77
CA GLY A 940 23.17 11.51 -19.08
C GLY A 940 22.84 10.36 -20.02
N CYS A 941 21.78 10.54 -20.80
CA CYS A 941 21.39 9.60 -21.84
C CYS A 941 20.98 10.31 -23.12
N THR A 942 21.06 9.58 -24.24
CA THR A 942 20.77 10.12 -25.58
C THR A 942 19.87 9.14 -26.34
N VAL A 943 18.76 9.62 -26.90
CA VAL A 943 17.99 8.90 -27.91
C VAL A 943 18.35 9.44 -29.29
N HIS A 944 18.71 8.55 -30.19
CA HIS A 944 19.16 8.92 -31.54
C HIS A 944 18.66 7.93 -32.60
N PHE A 945 18.59 8.33 -33.85
CA PHE A 945 18.42 7.42 -34.97
C PHE A 945 19.65 6.52 -35.10
N VAL A 946 19.46 5.25 -35.45
CA VAL A 946 20.57 4.32 -35.67
C VAL A 946 21.21 4.57 -37.00
N ALA A 947 22.56 4.66 -37.02
CA ALA A 947 23.38 4.83 -38.20
C ALA A 947 24.36 3.67 -38.36
N GLU A 948 25.08 3.58 -39.51
CA GLU A 948 26.04 2.50 -39.77
C GLU A 948 27.20 2.50 -38.76
N ASP A 949 27.68 3.69 -38.38
CA ASP A 949 28.67 3.81 -37.31
C ASP A 949 27.99 3.79 -35.95
N VAL A 950 28.57 3.04 -34.99
CA VAL A 950 28.02 2.86 -33.66
C VAL A 950 27.92 4.20 -32.91
N ASP A 951 26.75 4.48 -32.39
CA ASP A 951 26.43 5.68 -31.61
C ASP A 951 26.79 7.01 -32.32
N ALA A 952 26.64 7.03 -33.67
CA ALA A 952 26.95 8.20 -34.50
C ALA A 952 25.71 8.81 -35.19
N GLY A 953 24.53 8.25 -34.98
CA GLY A 953 23.29 8.74 -35.62
C GLY A 953 22.78 10.05 -35.03
N GLN A 954 21.83 10.68 -35.74
CA GLN A 954 21.28 11.98 -35.40
C GLN A 954 20.51 11.91 -34.06
N ILE A 955 20.84 12.87 -33.20
CA ILE A 955 20.29 12.95 -31.83
C ILE A 955 18.87 13.52 -31.84
N ILE A 956 17.92 12.80 -31.26
CA ILE A 956 16.51 13.23 -31.13
C ILE A 956 16.32 13.96 -29.78
N LEU A 957 16.70 13.33 -28.67
CA LEU A 957 16.60 13.91 -27.33
C LEU A 957 17.81 13.53 -26.47
N GLN A 958 18.15 14.40 -25.53
CA GLN A 958 19.16 14.17 -24.50
C GLN A 958 18.62 14.63 -23.14
N GLU A 959 18.99 13.92 -22.07
CA GLU A 959 18.73 14.31 -20.69
C GLU A 959 20.03 14.22 -19.88
N ALA A 960 20.36 15.32 -19.22
CA ALA A 960 21.57 15.42 -18.40
C ALA A 960 21.35 14.86 -16.99
N VAL A 961 22.35 14.17 -16.48
CA VAL A 961 22.36 13.57 -15.12
C VAL A 961 23.64 13.98 -14.42
N HIS A 962 23.53 14.52 -13.21
CA HIS A 962 24.69 14.87 -12.39
C HIS A 962 25.40 13.62 -11.87
N VAL A 963 26.74 13.66 -11.89
CA VAL A 963 27.61 12.67 -11.24
C VAL A 963 27.90 13.16 -9.83
N GLU A 964 27.50 12.39 -8.82
CA GLU A 964 27.66 12.76 -7.42
C GLU A 964 29.00 12.25 -6.85
N ARG A 965 29.50 12.95 -5.80
CA ARG A 965 30.75 12.57 -5.15
C ARG A 965 30.58 11.20 -4.47
N GLY A 966 31.34 10.21 -4.90
CA GLY A 966 31.27 8.84 -4.39
C GLY A 966 30.37 7.90 -5.21
N ASP A 967 29.88 8.34 -6.36
CA ASP A 967 29.14 7.45 -7.27
C ASP A 967 29.97 6.23 -7.64
N THR A 968 29.31 5.11 -7.63
CA THR A 968 29.75 3.86 -8.25
C THR A 968 29.10 3.69 -9.62
N VAL A 969 29.59 2.77 -10.43
CA VAL A 969 28.96 2.41 -11.72
C VAL A 969 27.48 2.02 -11.53
N ALA A 970 27.16 1.34 -10.43
CA ALA A 970 25.80 0.91 -10.12
C ALA A 970 24.88 2.10 -9.78
N THR A 971 25.28 3.01 -8.87
CA THR A 971 24.46 4.15 -8.48
C THR A 971 24.23 5.14 -9.61
N LEU A 972 25.27 5.43 -10.38
CA LEU A 972 25.16 6.27 -11.58
C LEU A 972 24.25 5.62 -12.65
N SER A 973 24.40 4.31 -12.87
CA SER A 973 23.55 3.56 -13.84
C SER A 973 22.06 3.62 -13.45
N GLU A 974 21.71 3.50 -12.17
CA GLU A 974 20.31 3.60 -11.73
C GLU A 974 19.74 5.01 -11.96
N ARG A 975 20.53 6.05 -11.70
CA ARG A 975 20.11 7.44 -11.92
C ARG A 975 19.95 7.75 -13.42
N VAL A 976 20.85 7.25 -14.27
CA VAL A 976 20.74 7.41 -15.73
C VAL A 976 19.54 6.65 -16.28
N LYS A 977 19.21 5.44 -15.76
CA LYS A 977 18.01 4.69 -16.17
C LYS A 977 16.71 5.46 -15.92
N LEU A 978 16.60 6.22 -14.86
CA LEU A 978 15.42 7.07 -14.63
C LEU A 978 15.24 8.13 -15.72
N ALA A 979 16.35 8.72 -16.18
CA ALA A 979 16.35 9.64 -17.30
C ALA A 979 16.00 8.95 -18.63
N GLU A 980 16.54 7.73 -18.86
CA GLU A 980 16.20 6.91 -20.03
C GLU A 980 14.70 6.61 -20.10
N HIS A 981 14.08 6.21 -18.98
CA HIS A 981 12.66 5.90 -18.91
C HIS A 981 11.77 7.11 -19.20
N LYS A 982 12.28 8.33 -19.04
CA LYS A 982 11.57 9.58 -19.34
C LYS A 982 11.70 9.93 -20.84
N ILE A 983 12.92 9.97 -21.38
CA ILE A 983 13.14 10.50 -22.71
C ILE A 983 12.90 9.50 -23.85
N PHE A 984 13.05 8.17 -23.62
CA PHE A 984 12.86 7.19 -24.69
C PHE A 984 11.39 7.10 -25.14
N PRO A 985 10.39 7.04 -24.25
CA PRO A 985 9.00 7.14 -24.63
C PRO A 985 8.67 8.46 -25.34
N THR A 986 9.19 9.58 -24.86
CA THR A 986 8.98 10.90 -25.48
C THR A 986 9.55 10.95 -26.90
N ALA A 987 10.76 10.45 -27.11
CA ALA A 987 11.36 10.39 -28.44
C ALA A 987 10.55 9.47 -29.39
N LEU A 988 10.08 8.32 -28.91
CA LEU A 988 9.21 7.44 -29.70
C LEU A 988 7.92 8.17 -30.11
N GLN A 989 7.27 8.93 -29.25
CA GLN A 989 6.05 9.69 -29.56
C GLN A 989 6.33 10.76 -30.63
N LEU A 990 7.43 11.51 -30.52
CA LEU A 990 7.83 12.53 -31.50
C LEU A 990 8.04 11.95 -32.90
N VAL A 991 8.67 10.76 -32.99
CA VAL A 991 8.90 10.10 -34.28
C VAL A 991 7.63 9.43 -34.81
N ALA A 992 6.84 8.77 -33.96
CA ALA A 992 5.60 8.11 -34.33
C ALA A 992 4.51 9.10 -34.78
N SER A 993 4.46 10.30 -34.19
CA SER A 993 3.56 11.38 -34.62
C SER A 993 4.08 12.14 -35.85
N GLN A 994 5.25 11.78 -36.38
CA GLN A 994 5.93 12.46 -37.50
C GLN A 994 6.29 13.93 -37.20
N THR A 995 6.31 14.35 -35.94
CA THR A 995 6.80 15.66 -35.49
C THR A 995 8.31 15.77 -35.70
N VAL A 996 9.03 14.66 -35.55
CA VAL A 996 10.48 14.54 -35.81
C VAL A 996 10.72 13.47 -36.88
N GLN A 997 11.46 13.82 -37.93
CA GLN A 997 11.83 12.93 -39.01
C GLN A 997 13.30 13.11 -39.39
N LEU A 998 13.95 12.04 -39.92
CA LEU A 998 15.25 12.16 -40.55
C LEU A 998 15.07 12.62 -42.02
N GLY A 999 15.50 13.85 -42.33
CA GLY A 999 15.39 14.39 -43.67
C GLY A 999 16.36 13.73 -44.68
N GLU A 1000 16.16 13.91 -45.98
CA GLU A 1000 16.98 13.37 -47.06
C GLU A 1000 18.44 13.84 -47.01
N ASN A 1001 18.70 14.99 -46.38
CA ASN A 1001 20.06 15.52 -46.13
C ASN A 1001 20.73 14.89 -44.90
N GLY A 1002 20.13 13.89 -44.28
CA GLY A 1002 20.64 13.19 -43.08
C GLY A 1002 20.56 14.02 -41.79
N LYS A 1003 19.85 15.16 -41.77
CA LYS A 1003 19.60 15.97 -40.58
C LYS A 1003 18.19 15.78 -40.06
N ILE A 1004 17.98 16.06 -38.79
CA ILE A 1004 16.64 16.06 -38.16
C ILE A 1004 15.83 17.23 -38.67
N CYS A 1005 14.63 16.94 -39.14
CA CYS A 1005 13.61 17.91 -39.47
C CYS A 1005 12.50 17.90 -38.42
N TRP A 1006 12.22 19.06 -37.85
CA TRP A 1006 11.05 19.29 -36.99
C TRP A 1006 9.94 19.85 -37.87
N LYS A 1007 8.75 19.25 -37.82
CA LYS A 1007 7.57 19.91 -38.37
C LYS A 1007 7.27 21.12 -37.49
N GLU A 1008 7.47 22.32 -38.00
CA GLU A 1008 6.91 23.52 -37.38
C GLU A 1008 5.38 23.35 -37.36
N GLU A 1009 4.74 23.64 -36.22
CA GLU A 1009 3.31 23.86 -36.17
C GLU A 1009 2.99 24.96 -37.21
N GLN A 1010 2.36 24.58 -38.33
CA GLN A 1010 1.76 25.56 -39.22
C GLN A 1010 0.68 26.24 -38.40
N ALA A 1011 0.96 27.46 -37.97
CA ALA A 1011 -0.03 28.38 -37.46
C ALA A 1011 -1.13 28.56 -38.51
N CYS A 1012 -2.29 27.95 -38.24
CA CYS A 1012 -3.55 28.31 -38.89
C CYS A 1012 -4.33 29.26 -38.01
#